data_954c3429cc1bce8d40a2f8666c904490
#
_entry.id   954c3429cc1bce8d40a2f8666c904490
#
_cell.length_a   1.000
_cell.length_b   1.000
_cell.length_c   1.000
_cell.angle_alpha   90.00
_cell.angle_beta   90.00
_cell.angle_gamma   90.00
#
_symmetry.space_group_name_H-M   'P 1'
#
loop_
_entity.id
_entity.type
_entity.pdbx_description
1 polymer ?
#
loop_
_entity_poly.entity_id
_entity_poly.type
_entity_poly.pdbx_seq_one_letter_code
_entity_poly.pdbx_strand_id
1 'polypeptide(L)'
;MRIPVVRVLAIFLLLFAAKSAWADGETAPARDPKQPIDEAYTAKIKKYTTAPYFLSPLVDYLPASKNVPTPEAVLGDVAGAPGILPYSKEVYAYMRMLEKASPRVKVFSIGTTEEGREMIAVAVSSEANLKRLDENRAILEKLADPRTIGMNDAEADKLAAQAIPVYYITGTIHSPETGAPTALMELAYRLAVDESPYIREIRDGVITLITPMVEVDGRDRMVDIYRWHLAHPKDNYPQLVYWGKYVAHDNNRDAMGVTLKLTENVLNTYVGWKAQVLHDLHESVPYLYDNTVGDGPYNAWIDPILADEWQMIGWRNVADMTKFGMPGVFTHGDFDTWSPGYLMFIAAMHNGISRLYETFGNGGADTRERTLDPDDYARTWYKQNPPLPKTLWSQRNNNNYEQTGLLTALHFFNENKRLFLKNFYLKAKRSTTKPQAEGPAAYVFPANDSRLSLQADLLRVMEKQKVEISRATAAFTVNLSAKKKTEKPEASKDAEKKKDEKPKTEAREFPAGSYIIRMDQPYSRIADALLDHQYWSPDDPQKTPYDDTGWTFGELFNVQVVRVTDTKVLEAPIERVKEIASASTVKGEGATFAVENNAEPALATLRYRLKSANIEVAEADFDAVGKKFRRGTFLVKDVSRADFDAAAKDLGLQTTAIAPPSVSTHPVRAARIAFLHTWLGTQTEGWWRLALDKLGVPYDYISTQTITKIPDLNEKYDVILFPPVGWGASSAAIINGLPMGWGNPLPWMNTPETPNLVGKNDSTPDMRPGLGWDGVEKLRSFVDKGGVLVAVSDTVSFASSVGMTTGVTASSSEKLKMVGTVVSTQLVDGASPIAYGYGDRLSAYCDDGLVFSLTGSVGGRRRRRLGPEMGGRPTGRGTKDDPDFVVGRPVDRTIEKKEAEDWENPEFTDEQKYNNARLIPPAQLPRVILRFADTKDLLVSGLLENGGEIAQHPAVVDVPSGKGHVVLFSINPIYRGETEGTYSLVLNTVMNFDSLDRGRKAPAAK
;
A
#
# COMPACT_ATOMS: atom_id res chain seq x y z
N MET A 1 39.68 -60.30 -31.74
CA MET A 1 40.01 -59.33 -30.67
C MET A 1 38.86 -59.30 -29.68
N ARG A 2 38.97 -60.00 -28.54
CA ARG A 2 37.94 -60.16 -27.52
C ARG A 2 38.09 -59.03 -26.53
N ILE A 3 37.10 -58.16 -26.41
CA ILE A 3 36.97 -57.14 -25.39
C ILE A 3 36.21 -57.82 -24.22
N PRO A 4 36.69 -57.79 -23.00
CA PRO A 4 36.09 -58.54 -21.94
C PRO A 4 34.82 -57.82 -21.36
N VAL A 5 33.77 -58.62 -21.29
CA VAL A 5 32.40 -58.27 -20.76
C VAL A 5 32.39 -57.79 -19.28
N VAL A 6 33.52 -57.87 -18.59
CA VAL A 6 33.62 -57.52 -17.15
C VAL A 6 33.61 -56.03 -16.85
N ARG A 7 33.85 -55.13 -17.85
CA ARG A 7 33.82 -53.68 -17.61
C ARG A 7 32.44 -53.03 -17.75
N VAL A 8 31.47 -53.71 -18.32
CA VAL A 8 30.09 -53.16 -18.49
C VAL A 8 29.25 -53.41 -17.24
N LEU A 9 29.52 -54.47 -16.47
CA LEU A 9 28.80 -54.73 -15.22
C LEU A 9 29.27 -53.83 -14.06
N ALA A 10 30.49 -53.30 -14.09
CA ALA A 10 30.96 -52.35 -13.08
C ALA A 10 30.42 -50.95 -13.24
N ILE A 11 30.03 -50.56 -14.46
CA ILE A 11 29.40 -49.26 -14.73
C ILE A 11 27.89 -49.27 -14.37
N PHE A 12 27.23 -50.42 -14.47
CA PHE A 12 25.83 -50.55 -14.05
C PHE A 12 25.68 -50.69 -12.51
N LEU A 13 26.69 -51.12 -11.80
CA LEU A 13 26.68 -51.17 -10.33
C LEU A 13 27.07 -49.83 -9.68
N LEU A 14 27.73 -48.93 -10.41
CA LEU A 14 28.04 -47.59 -9.96
C LEU A 14 26.86 -46.61 -10.14
N LEU A 15 25.85 -46.94 -10.96
CA LEU A 15 24.65 -46.17 -11.16
C LEU A 15 23.55 -46.46 -10.11
N PHE A 16 23.71 -47.49 -9.27
CA PHE A 16 22.76 -47.82 -8.19
C PHE A 16 23.23 -47.42 -6.78
N ALA A 17 24.41 -46.81 -6.65
CA ALA A 17 24.93 -46.29 -5.38
C ALA A 17 25.02 -44.76 -5.33
N ALA A 18 24.16 -44.06 -6.05
CA ALA A 18 23.84 -42.69 -5.68
C ALA A 18 22.95 -42.70 -4.41
N LYS A 19 23.55 -43.09 -3.28
CA LYS A 19 22.97 -42.73 -1.99
C LYS A 19 22.92 -41.24 -1.93
N SER A 20 21.70 -40.74 -1.70
CA SER A 20 21.33 -39.37 -1.45
C SER A 20 22.45 -38.59 -0.75
N ALA A 21 22.85 -37.47 -1.33
CA ALA A 21 23.79 -36.50 -0.74
C ALA A 21 23.11 -35.63 0.34
N TRP A 22 22.43 -36.30 1.29
CA TRP A 22 21.91 -35.63 2.48
C TRP A 22 22.95 -35.76 3.59
N ALA A 23 23.08 -34.68 4.39
CA ALA A 23 23.99 -34.73 5.53
C ALA A 23 23.57 -35.83 6.53
N ASP A 24 24.51 -36.42 7.23
CA ASP A 24 24.21 -37.40 8.27
C ASP A 24 23.27 -36.77 9.32
N GLY A 25 22.03 -37.28 9.38
CA GLY A 25 20.97 -36.80 10.29
C GLY A 25 19.80 -36.05 9.62
N GLU A 26 19.87 -35.65 8.36
CA GLU A 26 18.75 -35.06 7.64
C GLU A 26 17.78 -36.14 7.15
N THR A 27 16.45 -35.88 7.33
CA THR A 27 15.41 -36.75 6.82
C THR A 27 15.29 -36.61 5.31
N ALA A 28 15.60 -37.68 4.57
CA ALA A 28 15.54 -37.65 3.12
C ALA A 28 14.08 -37.43 2.60
N PRO A 29 13.86 -36.60 1.58
CA PRO A 29 12.57 -36.43 0.94
C PRO A 29 12.21 -37.67 0.11
N ALA A 30 11.65 -38.68 0.77
CA ALA A 30 11.24 -39.94 0.16
C ALA A 30 9.88 -40.34 0.70
N ARG A 31 9.05 -40.90 -0.19
CA ARG A 31 7.74 -41.45 0.20
C ARG A 31 7.88 -42.64 1.16
N ASP A 32 6.89 -42.86 2.01
CA ASP A 32 6.81 -44.11 2.75
C ASP A 32 6.48 -45.27 1.77
N PRO A 33 7.37 -46.25 1.59
CA PRO A 33 7.11 -47.38 0.69
C PRO A 33 5.94 -48.27 1.12
N LYS A 34 5.49 -48.14 2.37
CA LYS A 34 4.33 -48.89 2.91
C LYS A 34 3.01 -48.21 2.66
N GLN A 35 3.04 -46.90 2.41
CA GLN A 35 1.81 -46.14 2.09
C GLN A 35 1.49 -46.28 0.59
N PRO A 36 0.29 -46.74 0.22
CA PRO A 36 -0.12 -46.77 -1.16
C PRO A 36 -0.19 -45.35 -1.73
N ILE A 37 0.05 -45.23 -3.02
CA ILE A 37 -0.15 -43.98 -3.78
C ILE A 37 -1.46 -44.07 -4.57
N ASP A 38 -2.04 -42.92 -4.85
CA ASP A 38 -3.10 -42.79 -5.83
C ASP A 38 -2.49 -42.83 -7.22
N GLU A 39 -2.52 -44.01 -7.84
CA GLU A 39 -1.86 -44.25 -9.13
C GLU A 39 -2.45 -43.41 -10.25
N ALA A 40 -3.80 -43.21 -10.26
CA ALA A 40 -4.47 -42.43 -11.28
C ALA A 40 -4.12 -40.93 -11.18
N TYR A 41 -4.19 -40.40 -9.98
CA TYR A 41 -3.81 -39.01 -9.72
C TYR A 41 -2.31 -38.79 -10.00
N THR A 42 -1.45 -39.68 -9.55
CA THR A 42 0.00 -39.65 -9.77
C THR A 42 0.36 -39.66 -11.26
N ALA A 43 -0.34 -40.50 -12.05
CA ALA A 43 -0.12 -40.54 -13.49
C ALA A 43 -0.49 -39.20 -14.17
N LYS A 44 -1.56 -38.53 -13.71
CA LYS A 44 -1.95 -37.21 -14.20
C LYS A 44 -0.98 -36.10 -13.79
N ILE A 45 -0.42 -36.13 -12.55
CA ILE A 45 0.67 -35.23 -12.14
C ILE A 45 1.80 -35.29 -13.15
N LYS A 46 2.28 -36.51 -13.46
CA LYS A 46 3.37 -36.71 -14.42
C LYS A 46 2.98 -36.32 -15.84
N LYS A 47 1.73 -36.57 -16.26
CA LYS A 47 1.22 -36.21 -17.60
C LYS A 47 1.18 -34.70 -17.81
N TYR A 48 0.76 -33.91 -16.80
CA TYR A 48 0.60 -32.45 -16.92
C TYR A 48 1.86 -31.67 -16.57
N THR A 49 2.87 -32.32 -16.00
CA THR A 49 4.22 -31.77 -15.83
C THR A 49 4.94 -31.82 -17.19
N THR A 50 5.36 -30.68 -17.70
CA THR A 50 5.86 -30.55 -19.07
C THR A 50 7.29 -31.04 -19.29
N ALA A 51 8.07 -31.16 -18.21
CA ALA A 51 9.41 -31.77 -18.25
C ALA A 51 9.76 -32.39 -16.88
N PRO A 52 10.55 -33.48 -16.87
CA PRO A 52 10.88 -34.19 -15.61
C PRO A 52 11.54 -33.33 -14.54
N TYR A 53 12.33 -32.34 -14.92
CA TYR A 53 13.01 -31.42 -14.01
C TYR A 53 12.09 -30.36 -13.37
N PHE A 54 10.80 -30.33 -13.74
CA PHE A 54 9.77 -29.54 -13.05
C PHE A 54 9.06 -30.35 -11.95
N LEU A 55 9.61 -31.49 -11.59
CA LEU A 55 9.12 -32.38 -10.53
C LEU A 55 10.20 -32.64 -9.48
N SER A 56 9.81 -32.63 -8.22
CA SER A 56 10.65 -33.07 -7.11
C SER A 56 10.16 -34.38 -6.50
N PRO A 57 10.99 -35.10 -5.73
CA PRO A 57 10.54 -36.28 -4.99
C PRO A 57 9.43 -36.04 -3.98
N LEU A 58 9.18 -34.79 -3.60
CA LEU A 58 8.12 -34.40 -2.68
C LEU A 58 6.74 -34.33 -3.35
N VAL A 59 6.68 -34.12 -4.66
CA VAL A 59 5.42 -33.84 -5.39
C VAL A 59 5.20 -34.75 -6.61
N ASP A 60 6.08 -35.71 -6.88
CA ASP A 60 6.00 -36.63 -8.04
C ASP A 60 4.97 -37.76 -7.87
N TYR A 61 4.28 -37.80 -6.75
CA TYR A 61 3.22 -38.73 -6.39
C TYR A 61 2.15 -38.03 -5.54
N LEU A 62 1.00 -38.68 -5.40
CA LEU A 62 0.05 -38.32 -4.35
C LEU A 62 -0.21 -39.56 -3.46
N PRO A 63 -0.12 -39.44 -2.11
CA PRO A 63 -0.45 -40.54 -1.23
C PRO A 63 -1.94 -40.86 -1.29
N ALA A 64 -2.27 -42.15 -1.30
CA ALA A 64 -3.67 -42.59 -1.28
C ALA A 64 -4.26 -42.54 0.14
N SER A 65 -5.54 -42.20 0.21
CA SER A 65 -6.35 -42.32 1.44
C SER A 65 -7.68 -42.96 1.12
N LYS A 66 -8.17 -43.81 2.00
CA LYS A 66 -9.52 -44.42 1.89
C LYS A 66 -10.62 -43.45 2.32
N ASN A 67 -10.32 -42.52 3.21
CA ASN A 67 -11.29 -41.68 3.91
C ASN A 67 -11.22 -40.21 3.54
N VAL A 68 -10.03 -39.72 3.12
CA VAL A 68 -9.80 -38.30 2.80
C VAL A 68 -9.85 -38.13 1.28
N PRO A 69 -10.78 -37.32 0.76
CA PRO A 69 -10.90 -37.09 -0.68
C PRO A 69 -9.73 -36.25 -1.20
N THR A 70 -9.26 -36.58 -2.41
CA THR A 70 -8.27 -35.76 -3.13
C THR A 70 -8.94 -34.50 -3.71
N PRO A 71 -8.19 -33.49 -4.17
CA PRO A 71 -8.73 -32.32 -4.86
C PRO A 71 -9.62 -32.66 -6.07
N GLU A 72 -9.40 -33.82 -6.72
CA GLU A 72 -10.19 -34.29 -7.85
C GLU A 72 -11.69 -34.42 -7.51
N ALA A 73 -12.03 -34.65 -6.25
CA ALA A 73 -13.44 -34.76 -5.80
C ALA A 73 -14.26 -33.48 -6.08
N VAL A 74 -13.62 -32.33 -6.15
CA VAL A 74 -14.25 -31.04 -6.43
C VAL A 74 -13.85 -30.50 -7.79
N LEU A 75 -12.59 -30.70 -8.19
CA LEU A 75 -12.05 -30.17 -9.44
C LEU A 75 -12.46 -30.99 -10.68
N GLY A 76 -12.82 -32.27 -10.50
CA GLY A 76 -13.05 -33.21 -11.61
C GLY A 76 -11.77 -33.69 -12.29
N ASP A 77 -10.60 -33.11 -11.93
CA ASP A 77 -9.26 -33.51 -12.34
C ASP A 77 -8.26 -33.17 -11.21
N VAL A 78 -6.99 -33.44 -11.42
CA VAL A 78 -5.93 -33.12 -10.43
C VAL A 78 -5.70 -31.61 -10.31
N ALA A 79 -5.19 -31.18 -9.17
CA ALA A 79 -4.79 -29.80 -8.96
C ALA A 79 -3.75 -29.39 -10.01
N GLY A 80 -3.95 -28.21 -10.63
CA GLY A 80 -3.08 -27.70 -11.70
C GLY A 80 -3.30 -28.38 -13.05
N ALA A 81 -4.41 -29.15 -13.25
CA ALA A 81 -4.75 -29.69 -14.55
C ALA A 81 -5.07 -28.57 -15.54
N PRO A 82 -4.69 -28.72 -16.82
CA PRO A 82 -4.98 -27.74 -17.85
C PRO A 82 -6.49 -27.48 -17.99
N GLY A 83 -6.87 -26.21 -18.09
CA GLY A 83 -8.26 -25.79 -18.22
C GLY A 83 -9.08 -25.80 -16.92
N ILE A 84 -8.51 -26.21 -15.80
CA ILE A 84 -9.22 -26.32 -14.51
C ILE A 84 -8.88 -25.14 -13.61
N LEU A 85 -9.81 -24.18 -13.51
CA LEU A 85 -9.72 -23.03 -12.62
C LEU A 85 -10.96 -22.99 -11.71
N PRO A 86 -10.82 -23.30 -10.40
CA PRO A 86 -11.95 -23.34 -9.48
C PRO A 86 -12.36 -21.96 -8.99
N TYR A 87 -13.66 -21.77 -8.75
CA TYR A 87 -14.20 -20.67 -7.98
C TYR A 87 -13.83 -20.78 -6.49
N SER A 88 -13.91 -19.66 -5.79
CA SER A 88 -13.69 -19.61 -4.35
C SER A 88 -14.55 -20.61 -3.57
N LYS A 89 -15.83 -20.70 -3.92
CA LYS A 89 -16.77 -21.67 -3.31
C LYS A 89 -16.32 -23.12 -3.46
N GLU A 90 -15.71 -23.49 -4.59
CA GLU A 90 -15.22 -24.83 -4.88
C GLU A 90 -13.99 -25.15 -4.01
N VAL A 91 -13.05 -24.23 -3.92
CA VAL A 91 -11.87 -24.35 -3.05
C VAL A 91 -12.29 -24.48 -1.59
N TYR A 92 -13.21 -23.64 -1.13
CA TYR A 92 -13.68 -23.66 0.27
C TYR A 92 -14.50 -24.90 0.60
N ALA A 93 -15.31 -25.37 -0.34
CA ALA A 93 -16.01 -26.63 -0.20
C ALA A 93 -15.01 -27.80 0.01
N TYR A 94 -13.94 -27.83 -0.77
CA TYR A 94 -12.89 -28.82 -0.62
C TYR A 94 -12.19 -28.74 0.75
N MET A 95 -11.81 -27.55 1.20
CA MET A 95 -11.15 -27.40 2.51
C MET A 95 -12.04 -27.88 3.67
N ARG A 96 -13.36 -27.63 3.58
CA ARG A 96 -14.33 -28.16 4.55
C ARG A 96 -14.56 -29.67 4.43
N MET A 97 -14.43 -30.24 3.22
CA MET A 97 -14.41 -31.68 3.03
C MET A 97 -13.20 -32.32 3.72
N LEU A 98 -12.01 -31.69 3.61
CA LEU A 98 -10.82 -32.15 4.31
C LEU A 98 -11.00 -32.10 5.84
N GLU A 99 -11.53 -31.01 6.38
CA GLU A 99 -11.82 -30.87 7.82
C GLU A 99 -12.75 -31.99 8.32
N LYS A 100 -13.82 -32.26 7.56
CA LYS A 100 -14.77 -33.33 7.91
C LYS A 100 -14.16 -34.71 7.85
N ALA A 101 -13.20 -34.93 6.94
CA ALA A 101 -12.60 -36.23 6.69
C ALA A 101 -11.35 -36.50 7.53
N SER A 102 -10.71 -35.47 8.12
CA SER A 102 -9.44 -35.63 8.82
C SER A 102 -9.37 -34.78 10.10
N PRO A 103 -9.04 -35.36 11.25
CA PRO A 103 -8.82 -34.61 12.50
C PRO A 103 -7.53 -33.78 12.48
N ARG A 104 -6.79 -33.80 11.38
CA ARG A 104 -5.54 -33.02 11.13
C ARG A 104 -5.80 -31.71 10.41
N VAL A 105 -7.07 -31.39 10.13
CA VAL A 105 -7.48 -30.17 9.42
C VAL A 105 -8.56 -29.47 10.21
N LYS A 106 -8.48 -28.14 10.28
CA LYS A 106 -9.50 -27.29 10.92
C LYS A 106 -9.66 -25.99 10.12
N VAL A 107 -10.92 -25.63 9.81
CA VAL A 107 -11.27 -24.47 9.00
C VAL A 107 -11.86 -23.38 9.89
N PHE A 108 -11.41 -22.15 9.71
CA PHE A 108 -11.88 -20.97 10.43
C PHE A 108 -12.34 -19.90 9.44
N SER A 109 -13.45 -19.23 9.74
CA SER A 109 -13.77 -17.96 9.08
C SER A 109 -12.90 -16.86 9.68
N ILE A 110 -12.27 -16.05 8.84
CA ILE A 110 -11.40 -14.94 9.27
C ILE A 110 -12.00 -13.58 8.94
N GLY A 111 -13.22 -13.54 8.42
CA GLY A 111 -13.95 -12.34 8.06
C GLY A 111 -14.58 -12.41 6.68
N THR A 112 -14.88 -11.24 6.12
CA THR A 112 -15.48 -11.11 4.80
C THR A 112 -14.69 -10.10 3.95
N THR A 113 -14.81 -10.25 2.62
CA THR A 113 -14.28 -9.29 1.65
C THR A 113 -15.10 -7.99 1.64
N GLU A 114 -14.69 -7.05 0.80
CA GLU A 114 -15.40 -5.79 0.56
C GLU A 114 -16.80 -6.01 -0.04
N GLU A 115 -17.00 -7.05 -0.83
CA GLU A 115 -18.30 -7.43 -1.42
C GLU A 115 -19.11 -8.37 -0.52
N GLY A 116 -18.54 -8.83 0.59
CA GLY A 116 -19.21 -9.65 1.60
C GLY A 116 -19.03 -11.16 1.43
N ARG A 117 -18.11 -11.62 0.56
CA ARG A 117 -17.75 -13.05 0.48
C ARG A 117 -16.90 -13.45 1.68
N GLU A 118 -17.09 -14.68 2.13
CA GLU A 118 -16.30 -15.21 3.25
C GLU A 118 -14.82 -15.35 2.88
N MET A 119 -13.94 -15.09 3.85
CA MET A 119 -12.52 -15.44 3.84
C MET A 119 -12.25 -16.51 4.89
N ILE A 120 -11.42 -17.50 4.58
CA ILE A 120 -11.12 -18.63 5.49
C ILE A 120 -9.62 -18.77 5.73
N ALA A 121 -9.28 -19.31 6.89
CA ALA A 121 -7.99 -19.88 7.20
C ALA A 121 -8.13 -21.36 7.57
N VAL A 122 -7.20 -22.19 7.10
CA VAL A 122 -7.19 -23.64 7.29
C VAL A 122 -5.92 -24.03 8.05
N ALA A 123 -6.05 -24.54 9.26
CA ALA A 123 -4.93 -25.07 10.02
C ALA A 123 -4.76 -26.55 9.72
N VAL A 124 -3.53 -26.94 9.32
CA VAL A 124 -3.15 -28.34 9.10
C VAL A 124 -1.97 -28.68 10.02
N SER A 125 -2.14 -29.71 10.86
CA SER A 125 -1.12 -30.18 11.77
C SER A 125 -1.51 -31.57 12.31
N SER A 126 -0.71 -32.14 13.22
CA SER A 126 -1.12 -33.37 13.90
C SER A 126 -2.39 -33.16 14.73
N GLU A 127 -3.17 -34.21 14.89
CA GLU A 127 -4.39 -34.17 15.74
C GLU A 127 -4.09 -33.69 17.16
N ALA A 128 -2.91 -34.09 17.70
CA ALA A 128 -2.46 -33.68 19.02
C ALA A 128 -2.25 -32.16 19.09
N ASN A 129 -1.63 -31.57 18.08
CA ASN A 129 -1.40 -30.13 18.00
C ASN A 129 -2.73 -29.37 17.87
N LEU A 130 -3.64 -29.84 17.00
CA LEU A 130 -4.93 -29.14 16.78
C LEU A 130 -5.87 -29.22 18.00
N LYS A 131 -5.71 -30.22 18.85
CA LYS A 131 -6.44 -30.30 20.15
C LYS A 131 -5.92 -29.29 21.19
N ARG A 132 -4.69 -28.80 21.04
CA ARG A 132 -4.03 -27.92 21.99
C ARG A 132 -3.80 -26.48 21.45
N LEU A 133 -4.61 -26.04 20.50
CA LEU A 133 -4.40 -24.74 19.85
C LEU A 133 -4.41 -23.58 20.87
N ASP A 134 -5.35 -23.57 21.81
CA ASP A 134 -5.44 -22.49 22.80
C ASP A 134 -4.28 -22.52 23.79
N GLU A 135 -3.85 -23.70 24.22
CA GLU A 135 -2.66 -23.86 25.07
C GLU A 135 -1.41 -23.37 24.34
N ASN A 136 -1.24 -23.79 23.09
CA ASN A 136 -0.11 -23.36 22.27
C ASN A 136 -0.10 -21.86 22.03
N ARG A 137 -1.28 -21.25 21.77
CA ARG A 137 -1.42 -19.79 21.62
C ARG A 137 -1.00 -19.07 22.89
N ALA A 138 -1.40 -19.56 24.09
CA ALA A 138 -0.98 -18.98 25.35
C ALA A 138 0.54 -19.05 25.60
N ILE A 139 1.21 -20.07 25.06
CA ILE A 139 2.68 -20.16 25.09
C ILE A 139 3.30 -19.14 24.13
N LEU A 140 2.80 -19.08 22.90
CA LEU A 140 3.28 -18.13 21.87
C LEU A 140 3.05 -16.67 22.26
N GLU A 141 1.94 -16.37 22.97
CA GLU A 141 1.66 -15.04 23.53
C GLU A 141 2.79 -14.54 24.43
N LYS A 142 3.31 -15.42 25.30
CA LYS A 142 4.41 -15.09 26.22
C LYS A 142 5.72 -14.85 25.47
N LEU A 143 5.95 -15.51 24.34
CA LEU A 143 7.10 -15.27 23.49
C LEU A 143 6.93 -13.98 22.69
N ALA A 144 5.71 -13.67 22.25
CA ALA A 144 5.38 -12.44 21.51
C ALA A 144 5.44 -11.19 22.39
N ASP A 145 5.13 -11.31 23.69
CA ASP A 145 5.26 -10.23 24.65
C ASP A 145 6.19 -10.62 25.82
N PRO A 146 7.48 -10.39 25.71
CA PRO A 146 8.48 -10.73 26.71
C PRO A 146 8.25 -10.09 28.08
N ARG A 147 7.48 -9.02 28.18
CA ARG A 147 7.13 -8.34 29.45
C ARG A 147 6.37 -9.29 30.37
N THR A 148 5.56 -10.17 29.82
CA THR A 148 4.72 -11.14 30.56
C THR A 148 5.51 -12.17 31.34
N ILE A 149 6.76 -12.40 30.95
CA ILE A 149 7.70 -13.30 31.62
C ILE A 149 8.92 -12.56 32.20
N GLY A 150 8.78 -11.24 32.40
CA GLY A 150 9.86 -10.41 32.94
C GLY A 150 11.13 -10.39 32.10
N MET A 151 11.00 -10.61 30.78
CA MET A 151 12.11 -10.68 29.81
C MET A 151 13.17 -11.75 30.15
N ASN A 152 12.74 -12.84 30.79
CA ASN A 152 13.59 -13.93 31.27
C ASN A 152 13.94 -14.89 30.13
N ASP A 153 15.22 -14.90 29.71
CA ASP A 153 15.68 -15.71 28.58
C ASP A 153 15.60 -17.22 28.88
N ALA A 154 15.82 -17.64 30.13
CA ALA A 154 15.74 -19.06 30.50
C ALA A 154 14.28 -19.56 30.48
N GLU A 155 13.32 -18.72 30.86
CA GLU A 155 11.89 -19.04 30.72
C GLU A 155 11.46 -19.06 29.26
N ALA A 156 11.93 -18.11 28.44
CA ALA A 156 11.69 -18.12 27.01
C ALA A 156 12.24 -19.39 26.32
N ASP A 157 13.40 -19.88 26.73
CA ASP A 157 13.98 -21.13 26.20
C ASP A 157 13.12 -22.37 26.52
N LYS A 158 12.52 -22.42 27.73
CA LYS A 158 11.57 -23.48 28.12
C LYS A 158 10.29 -23.38 27.28
N LEU A 159 9.74 -22.19 27.11
CA LEU A 159 8.53 -21.95 26.32
C LEU A 159 8.77 -22.31 24.84
N ALA A 160 9.88 -21.90 24.26
CA ALA A 160 10.27 -22.24 22.89
C ALA A 160 10.48 -23.75 22.68
N ALA A 161 10.86 -24.49 23.72
CA ALA A 161 10.95 -25.96 23.67
C ALA A 161 9.58 -26.66 23.67
N GLN A 162 8.53 -26.00 24.17
CA GLN A 162 7.17 -26.54 24.31
C GLN A 162 6.22 -26.08 23.18
N ALA A 163 6.48 -24.89 22.62
CA ALA A 163 5.65 -24.28 21.60
C ALA A 163 5.72 -25.03 20.26
N ILE A 164 4.61 -25.09 19.58
CA ILE A 164 4.51 -25.48 18.17
C ILE A 164 4.41 -24.19 17.36
N PRO A 165 5.38 -23.87 16.50
CA PRO A 165 5.34 -22.67 15.70
C PRO A 165 4.22 -22.71 14.67
N VAL A 166 3.75 -21.51 14.29
CA VAL A 166 2.72 -21.30 13.26
C VAL A 166 3.36 -20.69 12.02
N TYR A 167 3.19 -21.34 10.89
CA TYR A 167 3.62 -20.90 9.58
C TYR A 167 2.39 -20.56 8.74
N TYR A 168 2.14 -19.29 8.49
CA TYR A 168 0.95 -18.80 7.81
C TYR A 168 1.25 -18.54 6.33
N ILE A 169 0.48 -19.18 5.44
CA ILE A 169 0.59 -19.07 3.99
C ILE A 169 -0.66 -18.37 3.44
N THR A 170 -0.48 -17.38 2.59
CA THR A 170 -1.55 -16.68 1.88
C THR A 170 -1.37 -16.85 0.37
N GLY A 171 -2.46 -16.93 -0.38
CA GLY A 171 -2.43 -17.03 -1.83
C GLY A 171 -3.40 -16.07 -2.49
N THR A 172 -3.12 -15.73 -3.73
CA THR A 172 -4.02 -14.96 -4.61
C THR A 172 -4.53 -13.66 -3.96
N ILE A 173 -3.63 -12.79 -3.50
CA ILE A 173 -3.98 -11.39 -3.24
C ILE A 173 -4.17 -10.67 -4.57
N HIS A 174 -3.37 -11.00 -5.57
CA HIS A 174 -3.55 -10.54 -6.94
C HIS A 174 -4.42 -11.54 -7.71
N SER A 175 -5.57 -11.08 -8.17
CA SER A 175 -6.59 -11.93 -8.80
C SER A 175 -6.14 -12.63 -10.09
N PRO A 176 -5.28 -12.07 -10.96
CA PRO A 176 -4.74 -12.75 -12.15
C PRO A 176 -3.73 -13.86 -11.83
N GLU A 177 -3.25 -13.95 -10.61
CA GLU A 177 -2.27 -14.94 -10.14
C GLU A 177 -3.02 -16.18 -9.66
N THR A 178 -3.17 -17.16 -10.53
CA THR A 178 -4.22 -18.16 -10.44
C THR A 178 -3.81 -19.50 -9.84
N GLY A 179 -2.51 -19.76 -9.64
CA GLY A 179 -1.97 -21.07 -9.26
C GLY A 179 -2.12 -21.44 -7.80
N ALA A 180 -1.88 -20.50 -6.91
CA ALA A 180 -1.81 -20.76 -5.48
C ALA A 180 -3.03 -21.53 -4.91
N PRO A 181 -4.31 -21.23 -5.26
CA PRO A 181 -5.44 -21.98 -4.68
C PRO A 181 -5.40 -23.48 -4.93
N THR A 182 -5.04 -23.91 -6.15
CA THR A 182 -4.96 -25.34 -6.47
C THR A 182 -3.74 -26.02 -5.86
N ALA A 183 -2.60 -25.30 -5.81
CA ALA A 183 -1.41 -25.78 -5.10
C ALA A 183 -1.68 -25.97 -3.61
N LEU A 184 -2.37 -25.03 -2.98
CA LEU A 184 -2.70 -25.08 -1.55
C LEU A 184 -3.76 -26.12 -1.21
N MET A 185 -4.70 -26.42 -2.11
CA MET A 185 -5.60 -27.57 -1.95
C MET A 185 -4.83 -28.88 -1.86
N GLU A 186 -3.90 -29.13 -2.79
CA GLU A 186 -3.09 -30.35 -2.80
C GLU A 186 -2.09 -30.38 -1.66
N LEU A 187 -1.48 -29.24 -1.29
CA LEU A 187 -0.59 -29.12 -0.13
C LEU A 187 -1.32 -29.49 1.16
N ALA A 188 -2.54 -28.99 1.37
CA ALA A 188 -3.34 -29.31 2.55
C ALA A 188 -3.67 -30.80 2.63
N TYR A 189 -4.03 -31.43 1.50
CA TYR A 189 -4.22 -32.86 1.41
C TYR A 189 -2.94 -33.61 1.77
N ARG A 190 -1.82 -33.27 1.15
CA ARG A 190 -0.53 -33.91 1.35
C ARG A 190 -0.07 -33.83 2.82
N LEU A 191 -0.15 -32.65 3.42
CA LEU A 191 0.17 -32.47 4.85
C LEU A 191 -0.74 -33.30 5.77
N ALA A 192 -2.01 -33.46 5.41
CA ALA A 192 -2.98 -34.24 6.21
C ALA A 192 -2.82 -35.75 6.06
N VAL A 193 -2.38 -36.24 4.89
CA VAL A 193 -2.50 -37.66 4.49
C VAL A 193 -1.15 -38.37 4.39
N ASP A 194 -0.09 -37.70 3.94
CA ASP A 194 1.21 -38.32 3.69
C ASP A 194 1.88 -38.78 5.01
N GLU A 195 2.28 -40.04 5.06
CA GLU A 195 2.93 -40.69 6.22
C GLU A 195 4.45 -40.83 6.03
N SER A 196 5.01 -40.23 4.97
CA SER A 196 6.48 -40.17 4.83
C SER A 196 7.12 -39.48 6.06
N PRO A 197 8.29 -39.88 6.49
CA PRO A 197 8.98 -39.28 7.63
C PRO A 197 9.08 -37.73 7.45
N TYR A 198 9.42 -37.29 6.27
CA TYR A 198 9.58 -35.86 5.91
C TYR A 198 8.31 -35.06 6.17
N ILE A 199 7.16 -35.50 5.67
CA ILE A 199 5.88 -34.80 5.87
C ILE A 199 5.37 -34.95 7.30
N ARG A 200 5.62 -36.09 7.95
CA ARG A 200 5.26 -36.28 9.36
C ARG A 200 6.00 -35.31 10.28
N GLU A 201 7.28 -35.09 10.04
CA GLU A 201 8.07 -34.13 10.82
C GLU A 201 7.51 -32.71 10.69
N ILE A 202 7.13 -32.29 9.48
CA ILE A 202 6.44 -31.00 9.27
C ILE A 202 5.12 -30.97 10.06
N ARG A 203 4.26 -31.96 9.85
CA ARG A 203 2.94 -32.03 10.45
C ARG A 203 2.95 -32.07 11.98
N ASP A 204 3.92 -32.80 12.56
CA ASP A 204 4.04 -32.93 14.01
C ASP A 204 4.72 -31.72 14.65
N GLY A 205 5.57 -31.02 13.91
CA GLY A 205 6.40 -29.94 14.43
C GLY A 205 5.94 -28.51 14.10
N VAL A 206 4.99 -28.32 13.18
CA VAL A 206 4.52 -27.01 12.73
C VAL A 206 2.99 -27.03 12.59
N ILE A 207 2.34 -25.94 12.92
CA ILE A 207 0.98 -25.66 12.49
C ILE A 207 1.06 -24.86 11.18
N THR A 208 0.72 -25.50 10.07
CA THR A 208 0.60 -24.81 8.78
C THR A 208 -0.79 -24.19 8.67
N LEU A 209 -0.83 -22.87 8.68
CA LEU A 209 -2.07 -22.08 8.52
C LEU A 209 -2.15 -21.60 7.08
N ILE A 210 -3.28 -21.76 6.41
CA ILE A 210 -3.43 -21.50 4.98
C ILE A 210 -4.68 -20.63 4.73
N THR A 211 -4.51 -19.45 4.15
CA THR A 211 -5.59 -18.70 3.51
C THR A 211 -5.44 -18.87 2.00
N PRO A 212 -6.23 -19.74 1.36
CA PRO A 212 -5.98 -20.12 -0.03
C PRO A 212 -6.25 -18.98 -1.03
N MET A 213 -7.03 -17.97 -0.62
CA MET A 213 -7.33 -16.79 -1.42
C MET A 213 -7.54 -15.59 -0.50
N VAL A 214 -6.78 -14.53 -0.72
CA VAL A 214 -6.92 -13.24 -0.03
C VAL A 214 -7.94 -12.37 -0.77
N GLU A 215 -7.78 -12.19 -2.11
CA GLU A 215 -8.75 -11.45 -2.94
C GLU A 215 -9.79 -12.40 -3.55
N VAL A 216 -10.79 -12.73 -2.76
CA VAL A 216 -11.84 -13.70 -3.13
C VAL A 216 -12.76 -13.16 -4.23
N ASP A 217 -13.07 -11.86 -4.18
CA ASP A 217 -13.97 -11.20 -5.13
C ASP A 217 -13.38 -11.23 -6.53
N GLY A 218 -12.11 -10.88 -6.66
CA GLY A 218 -11.42 -10.88 -7.94
C GLY A 218 -11.08 -12.29 -8.42
N ARG A 219 -10.86 -13.25 -7.52
CA ARG A 219 -10.69 -14.65 -7.91
C ARG A 219 -11.90 -15.16 -8.71
N ASP A 220 -13.11 -14.91 -8.23
CA ASP A 220 -14.31 -15.39 -8.92
C ASP A 220 -14.50 -14.68 -10.27
N ARG A 221 -14.14 -13.41 -10.39
CA ARG A 221 -14.10 -12.68 -11.67
C ARG A 221 -13.08 -13.28 -12.64
N MET A 222 -11.89 -13.60 -12.15
CA MET A 222 -10.87 -14.23 -12.99
C MET A 222 -11.29 -15.59 -13.52
N VAL A 223 -12.01 -16.38 -12.71
CA VAL A 223 -12.58 -17.66 -13.16
C VAL A 223 -13.62 -17.44 -14.23
N ASP A 224 -14.50 -16.45 -14.10
CA ASP A 224 -15.48 -16.09 -15.13
C ASP A 224 -14.80 -15.77 -16.45
N ILE A 225 -13.79 -14.89 -16.42
CA ILE A 225 -13.01 -14.49 -17.61
C ILE A 225 -12.34 -15.71 -18.25
N TYR A 226 -11.72 -16.56 -17.45
CA TYR A 226 -11.03 -17.73 -17.95
C TYR A 226 -12.00 -18.74 -18.61
N ARG A 227 -13.13 -19.02 -17.96
CA ARG A 227 -14.19 -19.91 -18.52
C ARG A 227 -14.80 -19.30 -19.78
N TRP A 228 -15.00 -17.98 -19.81
CA TRP A 228 -15.44 -17.28 -21.01
C TRP A 228 -14.44 -17.46 -22.16
N HIS A 229 -13.14 -17.32 -21.88
CA HIS A 229 -12.08 -17.55 -22.88
C HIS A 229 -12.10 -18.98 -23.43
N LEU A 230 -12.30 -20.00 -22.58
CA LEU A 230 -12.41 -21.39 -23.03
C LEU A 230 -13.64 -21.62 -23.93
N ALA A 231 -14.76 -20.94 -23.66
CA ALA A 231 -15.96 -21.01 -24.48
C ALA A 231 -15.83 -20.21 -25.80
N HIS A 232 -14.99 -19.18 -25.80
CA HIS A 232 -14.79 -18.25 -26.93
C HIS A 232 -13.32 -18.21 -27.42
N PRO A 233 -12.75 -19.33 -27.86
CA PRO A 233 -11.28 -19.42 -28.11
C PRO A 233 -10.80 -18.61 -29.33
N LYS A 234 -11.71 -18.04 -30.11
CA LYS A 234 -11.40 -17.18 -31.27
C LYS A 234 -11.45 -15.69 -30.91
N ASP A 235 -11.97 -15.36 -29.77
CA ASP A 235 -12.11 -14.00 -29.31
C ASP A 235 -10.92 -13.62 -28.41
N ASN A 236 -10.64 -12.33 -28.33
CA ASN A 236 -9.59 -11.87 -27.42
C ASN A 236 -10.00 -12.09 -25.97
N TYR A 237 -8.99 -12.30 -25.13
CA TYR A 237 -9.18 -12.50 -23.69
C TYR A 237 -9.66 -11.19 -23.05
N PRO A 238 -10.79 -11.17 -22.35
CA PRO A 238 -11.25 -9.99 -21.62
C PRO A 238 -10.21 -9.56 -20.58
N GLN A 239 -9.96 -8.26 -20.48
CA GLN A 239 -9.07 -7.73 -19.45
C GLN A 239 -9.79 -7.74 -18.10
N LEU A 240 -9.09 -8.12 -17.04
CA LEU A 240 -9.58 -8.01 -15.68
C LEU A 240 -9.47 -6.55 -15.21
N VAL A 241 -10.54 -5.78 -15.32
CA VAL A 241 -10.57 -4.35 -14.97
C VAL A 241 -10.69 -4.14 -13.47
N TYR A 242 -11.52 -4.95 -12.80
CA TYR A 242 -11.71 -4.89 -11.35
C TYR A 242 -11.16 -6.15 -10.69
N TRP A 243 -10.12 -5.99 -9.85
CA TRP A 243 -9.55 -7.10 -9.08
C TRP A 243 -10.31 -7.34 -7.77
N GLY A 244 -10.96 -6.32 -7.25
CA GLY A 244 -11.84 -6.34 -6.10
C GLY A 244 -12.91 -5.27 -6.23
N LYS A 245 -13.49 -4.83 -5.12
CA LYS A 245 -14.45 -3.72 -5.12
C LYS A 245 -13.78 -2.38 -5.45
N TYR A 246 -12.59 -2.14 -4.92
CA TYR A 246 -11.91 -0.86 -5.03
C TYR A 246 -10.67 -0.94 -5.92
N VAL A 247 -9.56 -1.35 -5.39
CA VAL A 247 -8.25 -1.30 -6.05
C VAL A 247 -7.91 -2.59 -6.80
N ALA A 248 -6.97 -2.51 -7.75
CA ALA A 248 -6.42 -3.65 -8.44
C ALA A 248 -5.12 -4.13 -7.74
N HIS A 249 -3.97 -4.07 -8.42
CA HIS A 249 -2.68 -4.56 -7.94
C HIS A 249 -2.26 -3.98 -6.57
N ASP A 250 -2.64 -2.73 -6.29
CA ASP A 250 -2.29 -2.04 -5.04
C ASP A 250 -3.05 -2.56 -3.81
N ASN A 251 -3.89 -3.58 -3.95
CA ASN A 251 -4.41 -4.27 -2.77
C ASN A 251 -3.27 -4.89 -1.95
N ASN A 252 -2.10 -5.16 -2.57
CA ASN A 252 -0.86 -5.56 -1.91
C ASN A 252 0.06 -4.35 -1.58
N ARG A 253 -0.52 -3.19 -1.23
CA ARG A 253 0.19 -2.00 -0.72
C ARG A 253 -0.48 -1.46 0.55
N ASP A 254 -1.48 -2.15 1.06
CA ASP A 254 -2.33 -1.70 2.15
C ASP A 254 -1.83 -2.12 3.55
N ALA A 255 -0.71 -2.84 3.66
CA ALA A 255 -0.21 -3.30 4.96
C ALA A 255 0.23 -2.15 5.90
N MET A 256 0.45 -0.94 5.38
CA MET A 256 0.69 0.27 6.17
C MET A 256 -0.61 0.85 6.74
N GLY A 257 -1.58 1.16 5.88
CA GLY A 257 -2.83 1.84 6.24
C GLY A 257 -3.90 0.92 6.82
N VAL A 258 -3.87 -0.36 6.46
CA VAL A 258 -4.89 -1.37 6.84
C VAL A 258 -6.30 -0.86 6.55
N THR A 259 -6.50 -0.38 5.33
CA THR A 259 -7.74 0.27 4.92
C THR A 259 -8.73 -0.70 4.30
N LEU A 260 -8.23 -1.79 3.70
CA LEU A 260 -9.00 -2.85 3.09
C LEU A 260 -9.33 -3.96 4.09
N LYS A 261 -10.52 -4.54 3.98
CA LYS A 261 -10.93 -5.66 4.84
C LYS A 261 -10.03 -6.88 4.69
N LEU A 262 -9.58 -7.16 3.46
CA LEU A 262 -8.68 -8.28 3.23
C LEU A 262 -7.38 -8.17 4.04
N THR A 263 -6.77 -6.99 4.07
CA THR A 263 -5.56 -6.72 4.85
C THR A 263 -5.83 -6.83 6.35
N GLU A 264 -6.93 -6.23 6.81
CA GLU A 264 -7.34 -6.28 8.22
C GLU A 264 -7.61 -7.72 8.69
N ASN A 265 -8.26 -8.54 7.85
CA ASN A 265 -8.54 -9.94 8.14
C ASN A 265 -7.25 -10.77 8.25
N VAL A 266 -6.29 -10.56 7.35
CA VAL A 266 -4.99 -11.25 7.38
C VAL A 266 -4.16 -10.79 8.58
N LEU A 267 -4.07 -9.49 8.84
CA LEU A 267 -3.37 -8.95 10.01
C LEU A 267 -3.95 -9.50 11.33
N ASN A 268 -5.27 -9.46 11.48
CA ASN A 268 -5.95 -9.98 12.66
C ASN A 268 -5.71 -11.48 12.84
N THR A 269 -5.68 -12.24 11.74
CA THR A 269 -5.37 -13.67 11.75
C THR A 269 -3.93 -13.90 12.17
N TYR A 270 -2.97 -13.22 11.52
CA TYR A 270 -1.55 -13.35 11.81
C TYR A 270 -1.23 -13.06 13.28
N VAL A 271 -1.68 -11.90 13.78
CA VAL A 271 -1.43 -11.49 15.17
C VAL A 271 -2.23 -12.36 16.15
N GLY A 272 -3.46 -12.73 15.82
CA GLY A 272 -4.31 -13.58 16.65
C GLY A 272 -3.75 -14.98 16.86
N TRP A 273 -3.09 -15.55 15.84
CA TRP A 273 -2.41 -16.84 15.92
C TRP A 273 -1.00 -16.76 16.49
N LYS A 274 -0.44 -15.56 16.66
CA LYS A 274 0.96 -15.33 17.02
C LYS A 274 1.90 -16.05 16.06
N ALA A 275 1.58 -15.99 14.76
CA ALA A 275 2.35 -16.69 13.74
C ALA A 275 3.79 -16.15 13.66
N GLN A 276 4.77 -17.05 13.41
CA GLN A 276 6.17 -16.66 13.24
C GLN A 276 6.51 -16.30 11.80
N VAL A 277 5.74 -16.78 10.84
CA VAL A 277 5.93 -16.53 9.40
C VAL A 277 4.61 -16.08 8.77
N LEU A 278 4.69 -15.12 7.87
CA LEU A 278 3.67 -14.84 6.85
C LEU A 278 4.32 -14.99 5.49
N HIS A 279 3.82 -15.95 4.70
CA HIS A 279 4.34 -16.30 3.40
C HIS A 279 3.26 -16.08 2.33
N ASP A 280 3.45 -15.07 1.50
CA ASP A 280 2.52 -14.71 0.44
C ASP A 280 2.93 -15.33 -0.90
N LEU A 281 1.97 -15.78 -1.69
CA LEU A 281 2.20 -16.47 -2.97
C LEU A 281 1.71 -15.63 -4.13
N HIS A 282 2.62 -15.35 -5.06
CA HIS A 282 2.47 -14.52 -6.24
C HIS A 282 2.90 -15.19 -7.54
N GLU A 283 2.61 -14.56 -8.69
CA GLU A 283 2.93 -15.07 -10.03
C GLU A 283 3.31 -13.93 -11.00
N SER A 284 4.54 -13.50 -11.01
CA SER A 284 5.02 -12.51 -11.99
C SER A 284 6.41 -12.81 -12.56
N VAL A 285 7.20 -13.66 -11.89
CA VAL A 285 8.61 -13.89 -12.18
C VAL A 285 8.83 -15.33 -12.68
N PRO A 286 9.75 -15.55 -13.63
CA PRO A 286 10.01 -16.88 -14.18
C PRO A 286 10.40 -17.93 -13.13
N TYR A 287 9.74 -19.05 -13.18
CA TYR A 287 9.90 -20.26 -12.36
C TYR A 287 9.58 -20.06 -10.89
N LEU A 288 10.59 -19.73 -10.06
CA LEU A 288 10.35 -19.38 -8.66
C LEU A 288 11.39 -18.38 -8.15
N TYR A 289 10.93 -17.20 -7.84
CA TYR A 289 11.66 -16.18 -7.11
C TYR A 289 11.25 -16.18 -5.64
N ASP A 290 12.21 -16.42 -4.76
CA ASP A 290 12.03 -16.33 -3.32
C ASP A 290 12.43 -14.95 -2.81
N ASN A 291 11.50 -14.01 -2.81
CA ASN A 291 11.73 -12.64 -2.33
C ASN A 291 11.91 -12.54 -0.82
N THR A 292 12.09 -13.67 -0.14
CA THR A 292 12.44 -13.68 1.29
C THR A 292 13.68 -12.84 1.55
N VAL A 293 14.65 -12.88 0.66
CA VAL A 293 15.86 -12.07 0.74
C VAL A 293 15.66 -10.70 0.08
N GLY A 294 15.29 -10.68 -1.22
CA GLY A 294 15.14 -9.46 -2.01
C GLY A 294 16.43 -8.64 -2.16
N ASP A 295 16.34 -7.57 -2.94
CA ASP A 295 17.42 -6.61 -3.09
C ASP A 295 17.37 -5.51 -2.01
N GLY A 296 18.54 -4.94 -1.69
CA GLY A 296 18.61 -3.75 -0.83
C GLY A 296 18.14 -2.48 -1.55
N PRO A 297 17.95 -1.38 -0.81
CA PRO A 297 18.09 -1.29 0.63
C PRO A 297 16.96 -1.99 1.36
N TYR A 298 17.26 -2.57 2.53
CA TYR A 298 16.23 -3.14 3.39
C TYR A 298 15.56 -2.05 4.22
N ASN A 299 14.30 -2.26 4.59
CA ASN A 299 13.57 -1.39 5.49
C ASN A 299 14.37 -1.13 6.76
N ALA A 300 14.53 0.15 7.13
CA ALA A 300 15.43 0.55 8.20
C ALA A 300 14.97 0.16 9.62
N TRP A 301 13.70 -0.18 9.80
CA TRP A 301 13.10 -0.48 11.11
C TRP A 301 12.93 -1.96 11.40
N ILE A 302 13.18 -2.86 10.44
CA ILE A 302 13.21 -4.30 10.72
C ILE A 302 14.30 -4.62 11.76
N ASP A 303 14.06 -5.67 12.54
CA ASP A 303 15.13 -6.15 13.42
C ASP A 303 16.23 -6.83 12.59
N PRO A 304 17.52 -6.57 12.84
CA PRO A 304 18.63 -7.21 12.12
C PRO A 304 18.59 -8.75 12.11
N ILE A 305 18.04 -9.37 13.16
CA ILE A 305 17.83 -10.83 13.21
C ILE A 305 16.95 -11.30 12.03
N LEU A 306 15.97 -10.50 11.63
CA LEU A 306 15.10 -10.85 10.50
C LEU A 306 15.87 -10.90 9.19
N ALA A 307 16.79 -9.96 8.96
CA ALA A 307 17.62 -9.97 7.74
C ALA A 307 18.46 -11.25 7.65
N ASP A 308 18.98 -11.73 8.79
CA ASP A 308 19.73 -13.00 8.85
C ASP A 308 18.79 -14.20 8.61
N GLU A 309 17.58 -14.19 9.17
CA GLU A 309 16.56 -15.24 8.94
C GLU A 309 16.17 -15.34 7.47
N TRP A 310 16.03 -14.21 6.78
CA TRP A 310 15.77 -14.17 5.33
C TRP A 310 16.85 -14.90 4.53
N GLN A 311 18.12 -14.63 4.84
CA GLN A 311 19.24 -15.27 4.16
C GLN A 311 19.23 -16.80 4.40
N MET A 312 19.02 -17.22 5.65
CA MET A 312 19.00 -18.65 6.01
C MET A 312 17.92 -19.42 5.26
N ILE A 313 16.69 -18.90 5.23
CA ILE A 313 15.54 -19.59 4.66
C ILE A 313 15.59 -19.55 3.13
N GLY A 314 15.85 -18.38 2.54
CA GLY A 314 15.87 -18.19 1.09
C GLY A 314 16.94 -19.03 0.41
N TRP A 315 18.17 -18.99 0.91
CA TRP A 315 19.26 -19.80 0.37
C TRP A 315 19.08 -21.30 0.61
N ARG A 316 18.42 -21.70 1.71
CA ARG A 316 18.09 -23.12 1.91
C ARG A 316 17.11 -23.61 0.84
N ASN A 317 16.09 -22.85 0.49
CA ASN A 317 15.17 -23.17 -0.60
C ASN A 317 15.89 -23.35 -1.93
N VAL A 318 16.75 -22.40 -2.32
CA VAL A 318 17.55 -22.48 -3.55
C VAL A 318 18.39 -23.76 -3.54
N ALA A 319 19.05 -24.06 -2.42
CA ALA A 319 19.92 -25.24 -2.28
C ALA A 319 19.14 -26.54 -2.45
N ASP A 320 18.00 -26.69 -1.77
CA ASP A 320 17.23 -27.94 -1.80
C ASP A 320 16.56 -28.17 -3.16
N MET A 321 15.96 -27.14 -3.76
CA MET A 321 15.34 -27.28 -5.08
C MET A 321 16.40 -27.51 -6.18
N THR A 322 17.60 -26.93 -6.05
CA THR A 322 18.73 -27.23 -6.94
C THR A 322 19.18 -28.68 -6.80
N LYS A 323 19.25 -29.24 -5.58
CA LYS A 323 19.56 -30.68 -5.36
C LYS A 323 18.53 -31.59 -6.03
N PHE A 324 17.26 -31.17 -6.13
CA PHE A 324 16.23 -31.91 -6.86
C PHE A 324 16.35 -31.76 -8.38
N GLY A 325 17.25 -30.93 -8.88
CA GLY A 325 17.46 -30.65 -10.29
C GLY A 325 16.46 -29.66 -10.89
N MET A 326 15.73 -28.92 -10.05
CA MET A 326 14.77 -27.90 -10.49
C MET A 326 15.50 -26.61 -10.86
N PRO A 327 15.42 -26.13 -12.12
CA PRO A 327 16.07 -24.88 -12.53
C PRO A 327 15.26 -23.65 -12.11
N GLY A 328 15.88 -22.49 -12.13
CA GLY A 328 15.21 -21.20 -12.04
C GLY A 328 14.71 -20.83 -10.64
N VAL A 329 15.38 -21.30 -9.57
CA VAL A 329 15.09 -20.88 -8.20
C VAL A 329 16.17 -19.91 -7.74
N PHE A 330 15.78 -18.72 -7.30
CA PHE A 330 16.70 -17.63 -6.95
C PHE A 330 16.08 -16.65 -5.94
N THR A 331 16.89 -15.68 -5.41
CA THR A 331 16.49 -14.87 -4.23
C THR A 331 16.72 -13.37 -4.37
N HIS A 332 17.31 -12.88 -5.43
CA HIS A 332 17.69 -11.47 -5.63
C HIS A 332 17.38 -11.03 -7.05
N GLY A 333 17.39 -9.74 -7.32
CA GLY A 333 17.43 -9.15 -8.64
C GLY A 333 16.13 -8.58 -9.18
N ASP A 334 14.99 -8.69 -8.46
CA ASP A 334 13.69 -8.22 -8.96
C ASP A 334 13.07 -7.15 -8.06
N PHE A 335 12.85 -7.43 -6.77
CA PHE A 335 12.19 -6.50 -5.85
C PHE A 335 13.11 -6.12 -4.69
N ASP A 336 13.01 -4.87 -4.23
CA ASP A 336 13.62 -4.47 -2.97
C ASP A 336 12.71 -4.79 -1.77
N THR A 337 13.26 -4.69 -0.56
CA THR A 337 12.56 -4.90 0.72
C THR A 337 12.48 -3.62 1.54
N TRP A 338 12.28 -2.48 0.88
CA TRP A 338 12.22 -1.17 1.52
C TRP A 338 10.82 -0.80 2.01
N SER A 339 9.83 -0.77 1.09
CA SER A 339 8.46 -0.39 1.43
C SER A 339 7.78 -1.44 2.31
N PRO A 340 7.17 -1.07 3.46
CA PRO A 340 6.45 -2.01 4.30
C PRO A 340 4.97 -2.18 3.88
N GLY A 341 4.59 -1.70 2.69
CA GLY A 341 3.22 -1.75 2.19
C GLY A 341 2.75 -3.14 1.76
N TYR A 342 3.67 -4.05 1.46
CA TYR A 342 3.33 -5.41 1.02
C TYR A 342 2.73 -6.24 2.14
N LEU A 343 1.76 -7.11 1.82
CA LEU A 343 1.07 -7.97 2.79
C LEU A 343 2.03 -8.77 3.67
N MET A 344 3.12 -9.28 3.09
CA MET A 344 4.13 -10.04 3.82
C MET A 344 4.79 -9.23 4.95
N PHE A 345 4.91 -7.90 4.81
CA PHE A 345 5.53 -7.05 5.81
C PHE A 345 4.74 -6.95 7.13
N ILE A 346 3.49 -7.40 7.15
CA ILE A 346 2.76 -7.63 8.41
C ILE A 346 3.66 -8.44 9.37
N ALA A 347 4.27 -9.52 8.90
CA ALA A 347 5.16 -10.32 9.75
C ALA A 347 6.43 -9.58 10.17
N ALA A 348 7.13 -8.95 9.22
CA ALA A 348 8.38 -8.23 9.48
C ALA A 348 8.22 -7.15 10.55
N MET A 349 7.11 -6.41 10.49
CA MET A 349 6.82 -5.30 11.41
C MET A 349 6.25 -5.76 12.77
N HIS A 350 5.82 -7.04 12.87
CA HIS A 350 5.30 -7.65 14.10
C HIS A 350 6.23 -8.75 14.64
N ASN A 351 7.56 -8.56 14.48
CA ASN A 351 8.63 -9.43 14.99
C ASN A 351 8.66 -10.84 14.39
N GLY A 352 7.93 -11.09 13.31
CA GLY A 352 7.94 -12.36 12.59
C GLY A 352 8.93 -12.39 11.42
N ILE A 353 8.65 -13.27 10.48
CA ILE A 353 9.42 -13.50 9.26
C ILE A 353 8.49 -13.31 8.07
N SER A 354 8.71 -12.29 7.27
CA SER A 354 8.00 -12.08 6.01
C SER A 354 8.63 -12.96 4.92
N ARG A 355 7.77 -13.54 4.07
CA ARG A 355 8.20 -14.32 2.91
C ARG A 355 7.26 -14.06 1.74
N LEU A 356 7.81 -14.16 0.53
CA LEU A 356 7.05 -14.07 -0.69
C LEU A 356 7.66 -15.00 -1.75
N TYR A 357 6.82 -15.75 -2.46
CA TYR A 357 7.20 -16.41 -3.70
C TYR A 357 6.55 -15.71 -4.87
N GLU A 358 7.33 -15.52 -5.92
CA GLU A 358 6.84 -15.29 -7.26
C GLU A 358 7.03 -16.54 -8.08
N THR A 359 6.01 -16.98 -8.78
CA THR A 359 6.07 -18.10 -9.70
C THR A 359 5.72 -17.68 -11.11
N PHE A 360 5.92 -18.58 -12.07
CA PHE A 360 5.68 -18.29 -13.48
C PHE A 360 4.24 -18.61 -13.88
N GLY A 361 3.32 -17.73 -13.55
CA GLY A 361 1.91 -17.86 -13.89
C GLY A 361 1.59 -17.67 -15.37
N ASN A 362 0.44 -18.20 -15.81
CA ASN A 362 -0.09 -18.05 -17.15
C ASN A 362 -1.38 -17.18 -17.21
N GLY A 363 -1.78 -16.60 -16.09
CA GLY A 363 -3.04 -15.84 -16.00
C GLY A 363 -4.27 -16.71 -16.20
N GLY A 364 -4.20 -17.98 -15.83
CA GLY A 364 -5.25 -19.00 -16.01
C GLY A 364 -4.68 -20.39 -15.79
N ALA A 365 -5.33 -21.42 -16.30
CA ALA A 365 -4.88 -22.81 -16.20
C ALA A 365 -4.40 -23.40 -17.55
N ASP A 366 -3.93 -22.57 -18.45
CA ASP A 366 -3.42 -22.97 -19.75
C ASP A 366 -2.01 -23.53 -19.66
N THR A 367 -1.65 -24.36 -20.65
CA THR A 367 -0.25 -24.73 -20.92
C THR A 367 0.25 -23.88 -22.08
N ARG A 368 1.27 -23.06 -21.84
CA ARG A 368 1.77 -22.08 -22.84
C ARG A 368 3.28 -22.23 -23.05
N GLU A 369 3.70 -22.00 -24.28
CA GLU A 369 5.11 -21.80 -24.58
C GLU A 369 5.52 -20.41 -24.07
N ARG A 370 6.61 -20.37 -23.30
CA ARG A 370 7.16 -19.15 -22.74
C ARG A 370 8.58 -18.98 -23.25
N THR A 371 8.88 -17.79 -23.74
CA THR A 371 10.23 -17.37 -24.13
C THR A 371 10.63 -16.23 -23.21
N LEU A 372 11.79 -16.35 -22.60
CA LEU A 372 12.31 -15.38 -21.64
C LEU A 372 13.25 -14.39 -22.32
N ASP A 373 13.34 -13.21 -21.75
CA ASP A 373 14.35 -12.23 -22.12
C ASP A 373 15.74 -12.67 -21.62
N PRO A 374 16.83 -12.22 -22.28
CA PRO A 374 18.18 -12.63 -21.90
C PRO A 374 18.54 -12.39 -20.44
N ASP A 375 18.04 -11.33 -19.82
CA ASP A 375 18.31 -10.99 -18.43
C ASP A 375 17.64 -11.97 -17.46
N ASP A 376 16.46 -12.51 -17.79
CA ASP A 376 15.75 -13.48 -16.98
C ASP A 376 16.53 -14.79 -16.81
N TYR A 377 17.17 -15.28 -17.89
CA TYR A 377 17.95 -16.50 -17.88
C TYR A 377 19.46 -16.29 -17.79
N ALA A 378 19.93 -15.07 -17.58
CA ALA A 378 21.33 -14.79 -17.37
C ALA A 378 21.83 -15.41 -16.05
N ARG A 379 22.98 -16.09 -16.11
CA ARG A 379 23.60 -16.63 -14.93
C ARG A 379 24.27 -15.52 -14.12
N THR A 380 23.88 -15.37 -12.87
CA THR A 380 24.43 -14.38 -11.93
C THR A 380 24.93 -15.08 -10.66
N TRP A 381 25.50 -14.32 -9.73
CA TRP A 381 25.94 -14.86 -8.43
C TRP A 381 24.79 -15.43 -7.58
N TYR A 382 23.56 -14.91 -7.73
CA TYR A 382 22.36 -15.36 -7.02
C TYR A 382 21.45 -16.27 -7.86
N LYS A 383 21.69 -16.37 -9.18
CA LYS A 383 20.94 -17.15 -10.16
C LYS A 383 21.89 -18.15 -10.83
N GLN A 384 22.47 -19.07 -10.03
CA GLN A 384 23.50 -20.02 -10.53
C GLN A 384 22.93 -21.15 -11.38
N ASN A 385 21.66 -21.53 -11.12
CA ASN A 385 20.89 -22.48 -11.93
C ASN A 385 19.68 -21.71 -12.53
N PRO A 386 19.91 -20.89 -13.58
CA PRO A 386 18.89 -19.98 -14.08
C PRO A 386 17.71 -20.70 -14.74
N PRO A 387 16.59 -20.00 -14.99
CA PRO A 387 15.53 -20.49 -15.87
C PRO A 387 16.04 -20.83 -17.28
N LEU A 388 15.28 -21.64 -18.00
CA LEU A 388 15.58 -21.96 -19.40
C LEU A 388 15.09 -20.83 -20.32
N PRO A 389 15.82 -20.50 -21.40
CA PRO A 389 15.44 -19.45 -22.36
C PRO A 389 14.06 -19.65 -22.97
N LYS A 390 13.62 -20.90 -23.11
CA LYS A 390 12.35 -21.29 -23.68
C LYS A 390 11.82 -22.53 -22.98
N THR A 391 10.55 -22.50 -22.61
CA THR A 391 9.91 -23.64 -21.93
C THR A 391 8.43 -23.71 -22.24
N LEU A 392 7.87 -24.92 -22.22
CA LEU A 392 6.43 -25.14 -22.14
C LEU A 392 6.03 -25.13 -20.68
N TRP A 393 5.24 -24.12 -20.26
CA TRP A 393 4.83 -23.94 -18.87
C TRP A 393 3.36 -24.26 -18.68
N SER A 394 3.05 -25.14 -17.73
CA SER A 394 1.71 -25.51 -17.33
C SER A 394 1.41 -25.04 -15.90
N GLN A 395 0.13 -24.92 -15.58
CA GLN A 395 -0.33 -24.68 -14.21
C GLN A 395 0.17 -25.80 -13.26
N ARG A 396 0.33 -27.02 -13.74
CA ARG A 396 0.90 -28.12 -12.93
C ARG A 396 2.35 -27.85 -12.55
N ASN A 397 3.17 -27.31 -13.47
CA ASN A 397 4.55 -26.93 -13.15
C ASN A 397 4.57 -25.89 -12.01
N ASN A 398 3.68 -24.90 -12.09
CA ASN A 398 3.53 -23.89 -11.04
C ASN A 398 3.23 -24.54 -9.68
N ASN A 399 2.21 -25.41 -9.62
CA ASN A 399 1.87 -26.14 -8.41
C ASN A 399 3.04 -27.00 -7.89
N ASN A 400 3.84 -27.60 -8.76
CA ASN A 400 5.01 -28.38 -8.35
C ASN A 400 6.08 -27.50 -7.70
N TYR A 401 6.34 -26.32 -8.29
CA TYR A 401 7.32 -25.39 -7.74
C TYR A 401 6.87 -24.82 -6.40
N GLU A 402 5.65 -24.32 -6.31
CA GLU A 402 5.08 -23.77 -5.06
C GLU A 402 5.09 -24.80 -3.94
N GLN A 403 4.54 -26.00 -4.19
CA GLN A 403 4.51 -27.04 -3.17
C GLN A 403 5.90 -27.52 -2.77
N THR A 404 6.85 -27.69 -3.73
CA THR A 404 8.21 -28.06 -3.39
C THR A 404 8.89 -27.01 -2.53
N GLY A 405 8.79 -25.73 -2.93
CA GLY A 405 9.33 -24.62 -2.17
C GLY A 405 8.72 -24.51 -0.77
N LEU A 406 7.39 -24.63 -0.66
CA LEU A 406 6.71 -24.60 0.64
C LEU A 406 7.10 -25.78 1.54
N LEU A 407 7.16 -27.00 1.00
CA LEU A 407 7.52 -28.20 1.78
C LEU A 407 8.97 -28.15 2.25
N THR A 408 9.92 -27.69 1.42
CA THR A 408 11.31 -27.53 1.83
C THR A 408 11.46 -26.44 2.89
N ALA A 409 10.75 -25.32 2.74
CA ALA A 409 10.72 -24.25 3.74
C ALA A 409 10.11 -24.69 5.07
N LEU A 410 8.97 -25.39 5.04
CA LEU A 410 8.31 -25.91 6.24
C LEU A 410 9.17 -26.95 6.98
N HIS A 411 9.85 -27.81 6.23
CA HIS A 411 10.75 -28.79 6.83
C HIS A 411 11.96 -28.13 7.49
N PHE A 412 12.63 -27.21 6.79
CA PHE A 412 13.75 -26.46 7.35
C PHE A 412 13.31 -25.63 8.58
N PHE A 413 12.12 -25.05 8.53
CA PHE A 413 11.56 -24.31 9.65
C PHE A 413 11.30 -25.22 10.85
N ASN A 414 10.80 -26.44 10.63
CA ASN A 414 10.64 -27.44 11.70
C ASN A 414 12.00 -27.89 12.30
N GLU A 415 12.98 -28.19 11.46
CA GLU A 415 14.34 -28.58 11.92
C GLU A 415 14.94 -27.51 12.83
N ASN A 416 14.68 -26.25 12.56
CA ASN A 416 15.22 -25.08 13.25
C ASN A 416 14.18 -24.35 14.12
N LYS A 417 13.04 -24.95 14.45
CA LYS A 417 11.92 -24.29 15.15
C LYS A 417 12.31 -23.64 16.47
N ARG A 418 13.23 -24.23 17.23
CA ARG A 418 13.70 -23.63 18.49
C ARG A 418 14.48 -22.33 18.24
N LEU A 419 15.29 -22.29 17.17
CA LEU A 419 15.99 -21.08 16.75
C LEU A 419 15.01 -19.98 16.38
N PHE A 420 14.04 -20.27 15.50
CA PHE A 420 13.07 -19.28 15.05
C PHE A 420 12.14 -18.82 16.17
N LEU A 421 11.70 -19.69 17.05
CA LEU A 421 10.91 -19.31 18.24
C LEU A 421 11.73 -18.45 19.21
N LYS A 422 13.01 -18.77 19.40
CA LYS A 422 13.90 -17.93 20.21
C LYS A 422 14.13 -16.58 19.56
N ASN A 423 14.35 -16.54 18.26
CA ASN A 423 14.50 -15.29 17.50
C ASN A 423 13.23 -14.45 17.55
N PHE A 424 12.05 -15.06 17.46
CA PHE A 424 10.75 -14.37 17.61
C PHE A 424 10.67 -13.67 18.97
N TYR A 425 11.02 -14.37 20.06
CA TYR A 425 11.13 -13.78 21.38
C TYR A 425 12.19 -12.68 21.43
N LEU A 426 13.40 -12.91 20.87
CA LEU A 426 14.47 -11.93 20.91
C LEU A 426 14.12 -10.66 20.13
N LYS A 427 13.49 -10.76 18.95
CA LYS A 427 13.01 -9.60 18.20
C LYS A 427 11.97 -8.80 19.00
N ALA A 428 11.02 -9.48 19.66
CA ALA A 428 10.05 -8.84 20.52
C ALA A 428 10.69 -8.19 21.77
N LYS A 429 11.68 -8.83 22.37
CA LYS A 429 12.47 -8.28 23.50
C LYS A 429 13.24 -7.05 23.08
N ARG A 430 13.96 -7.09 21.93
CA ARG A 430 14.68 -5.94 21.37
C ARG A 430 13.75 -4.79 21.03
N SER A 431 12.59 -5.08 20.45
CA SER A 431 11.55 -4.06 20.20
C SER A 431 11.08 -3.39 21.50
N THR A 432 10.93 -4.15 22.57
CA THR A 432 10.48 -3.64 23.89
C THR A 432 11.58 -2.87 24.62
N THR A 433 12.85 -3.26 24.48
CA THR A 433 13.98 -2.57 25.12
C THR A 433 14.59 -1.44 24.28
N LYS A 434 14.06 -1.22 23.09
CA LYS A 434 14.50 -0.26 22.09
C LYS A 434 14.67 1.17 22.64
N PRO A 435 13.79 1.72 23.52
CA PRO A 435 13.96 3.05 24.08
C PRO A 435 15.31 3.33 24.74
N GLN A 436 15.91 2.31 25.33
CA GLN A 436 17.19 2.45 26.03
C GLN A 436 18.42 2.28 25.10
N ALA A 437 18.24 1.53 24.00
CA ALA A 437 19.35 1.14 23.13
C ALA A 437 19.40 1.95 21.82
N GLU A 438 18.26 2.07 21.14
CA GLU A 438 18.17 2.60 19.77
C GLU A 438 17.38 3.93 19.72
N GLY A 439 16.40 4.13 20.65
CA GLY A 439 15.41 5.20 20.55
C GLY A 439 14.43 5.00 19.37
N PRO A 440 13.41 5.86 19.22
CA PRO A 440 12.95 6.81 20.23
C PRO A 440 12.36 6.16 21.47
N ALA A 441 12.09 6.96 22.51
CA ALA A 441 11.38 6.47 23.68
C ALA A 441 9.86 6.49 23.50
N ALA A 442 9.34 7.46 22.73
CA ALA A 442 7.92 7.56 22.42
C ALA A 442 7.67 8.46 21.21
N TYR A 443 6.46 8.31 20.65
CA TYR A 443 5.83 9.32 19.78
C TYR A 443 4.68 9.97 20.55
N VAL A 444 4.65 11.31 20.59
CA VAL A 444 3.64 12.08 21.31
C VAL A 444 2.77 12.84 20.33
N PHE A 445 1.45 12.69 20.47
CA PHE A 445 0.42 13.41 19.75
C PHE A 445 -0.18 14.46 20.69
N PRO A 446 0.14 15.75 20.53
CA PRO A 446 -0.29 16.78 21.47
C PRO A 446 -1.81 16.94 21.49
N ALA A 447 -2.40 17.05 22.67
CA ALA A 447 -3.84 17.25 22.84
C ALA A 447 -4.33 18.62 22.35
N ASN A 448 -3.42 19.56 22.10
CA ASN A 448 -3.70 20.89 21.57
C ASN A 448 -3.46 20.99 20.05
N ASP A 449 -3.35 19.87 19.33
CA ASP A 449 -3.43 19.89 17.87
C ASP A 449 -4.81 20.42 17.44
N SER A 450 -4.81 21.20 16.37
CA SER A 450 -6.07 21.74 15.81
C SER A 450 -6.85 20.70 14.99
N ARG A 451 -6.22 19.60 14.57
CA ARG A 451 -6.75 18.55 13.68
C ARG A 451 -7.06 17.27 14.44
N LEU A 452 -7.99 17.36 15.38
CA LEU A 452 -8.29 16.25 16.28
C LEU A 452 -8.93 15.05 15.56
N SER A 453 -9.68 15.26 14.48
CA SER A 453 -10.26 14.18 13.71
C SER A 453 -9.17 13.38 12.98
N LEU A 454 -8.26 14.05 12.29
CA LEU A 454 -7.13 13.42 11.59
C LEU A 454 -6.15 12.76 12.57
N GLN A 455 -5.92 13.37 13.74
CA GLN A 455 -5.13 12.74 14.79
C GLN A 455 -5.76 11.42 15.26
N ALA A 456 -7.08 11.40 15.44
CA ALA A 456 -7.80 10.18 15.79
C ALA A 456 -7.75 9.13 14.68
N ASP A 457 -7.83 9.54 13.41
CA ASP A 457 -7.76 8.63 12.27
C ASP A 457 -6.37 7.97 12.20
N LEU A 458 -5.29 8.74 12.35
CA LEU A 458 -3.95 8.18 12.43
C LEU A 458 -3.75 7.25 13.63
N LEU A 459 -4.28 7.61 14.79
CA LEU A 459 -4.22 6.75 15.97
C LEU A 459 -5.01 5.44 15.78
N ARG A 460 -6.12 5.45 15.02
CA ARG A 460 -6.84 4.21 14.64
C ARG A 460 -6.02 3.33 13.70
N VAL A 461 -5.23 3.90 12.79
CA VAL A 461 -4.27 3.11 12.00
C VAL A 461 -3.29 2.41 12.93
N MET A 462 -2.73 3.11 13.93
CA MET A 462 -1.83 2.49 14.92
C MET A 462 -2.54 1.40 15.75
N GLU A 463 -3.80 1.63 16.14
CA GLU A 463 -4.61 0.64 16.86
C GLU A 463 -4.85 -0.63 16.02
N LYS A 464 -5.17 -0.50 14.72
CA LYS A 464 -5.29 -1.62 13.79
C LYS A 464 -3.98 -2.40 13.69
N GLN A 465 -2.83 -1.71 13.67
CA GLN A 465 -1.49 -2.29 13.72
C GLN A 465 -1.13 -2.91 15.09
N LYS A 466 -2.09 -2.97 16.03
CA LYS A 466 -1.91 -3.53 17.38
C LYS A 466 -0.86 -2.79 18.22
N VAL A 467 -0.58 -1.55 17.89
CA VAL A 467 0.26 -0.66 18.69
C VAL A 467 -0.49 -0.22 19.95
N GLU A 468 0.17 -0.29 21.09
CA GLU A 468 -0.38 0.16 22.36
C GLU A 468 -0.33 1.68 22.45
N ILE A 469 -1.50 2.29 22.70
CA ILE A 469 -1.66 3.73 22.80
C ILE A 469 -2.02 4.08 24.24
N SER A 470 -1.37 5.10 24.80
CA SER A 470 -1.66 5.66 26.11
C SER A 470 -2.08 7.11 25.98
N ARG A 471 -2.77 7.62 27.01
CA ARG A 471 -3.18 9.01 27.13
C ARG A 471 -2.63 9.61 28.42
N ALA A 472 -2.01 10.77 28.32
CA ALA A 472 -1.49 11.50 29.47
C ALA A 472 -2.65 11.99 30.36
N THR A 473 -2.61 11.64 31.65
CA THR A 473 -3.61 12.06 32.64
C THR A 473 -3.27 13.41 33.30
N ALA A 474 -2.00 13.86 33.17
CA ALA A 474 -1.54 15.19 33.58
C ALA A 474 -0.54 15.74 32.56
N ALA A 475 -0.28 17.04 32.61
CA ALA A 475 0.78 17.64 31.81
C ALA A 475 2.15 17.08 32.19
N PHE A 476 3.03 16.92 31.20
CA PHE A 476 4.40 16.42 31.41
C PHE A 476 5.39 17.15 30.53
N THR A 477 6.66 17.17 30.93
CA THR A 477 7.75 17.87 30.23
C THR A 477 8.86 16.89 29.88
N VAL A 478 9.36 16.96 28.64
CA VAL A 478 10.52 16.20 28.16
C VAL A 478 11.51 17.13 27.45
N ASN A 479 12.74 16.65 27.32
CA ASN A 479 13.75 17.36 26.55
C ASN A 479 13.78 16.83 25.11
N LEU A 480 13.63 17.71 24.15
CA LEU A 480 13.80 17.41 22.73
C LEU A 480 15.20 17.85 22.27
N SER A 481 15.81 17.09 21.37
CA SER A 481 17.04 17.55 20.72
C SER A 481 16.73 18.82 19.91
N ALA A 482 17.44 19.89 20.19
CA ALA A 482 17.25 21.13 19.45
C ALA A 482 17.61 20.92 17.98
N LYS A 483 16.77 21.37 17.07
CA LYS A 483 17.11 21.39 15.64
C LYS A 483 18.40 22.17 15.47
N LYS A 484 19.44 21.57 14.90
CA LYS A 484 20.68 22.28 14.57
C LYS A 484 20.29 23.46 13.68
N LYS A 485 20.47 24.69 14.16
CA LYS A 485 20.46 25.86 13.25
C LYS A 485 21.58 25.65 12.26
N THR A 486 21.25 25.73 10.97
CA THR A 486 22.22 25.72 9.87
C THR A 486 23.16 26.93 10.04
N GLU A 487 24.25 26.74 10.78
CA GLU A 487 25.36 27.70 10.81
C GLU A 487 26.22 27.47 9.57
N LYS A 488 26.53 28.51 8.83
CA LYS A 488 27.48 28.47 7.70
C LYS A 488 28.73 27.71 8.13
N PRO A 489 29.25 26.76 7.35
CA PRO A 489 30.52 26.14 7.64
C PRO A 489 31.62 27.21 7.46
N GLU A 490 32.10 27.79 8.53
CA GLU A 490 33.41 28.38 8.50
C GLU A 490 34.45 27.27 8.32
N ALA A 491 35.23 27.38 7.27
CA ALA A 491 36.39 26.53 7.01
C ALA A 491 37.40 26.71 8.14
N SER A 492 37.21 26.05 9.26
CA SER A 492 38.14 26.10 10.37
C SER A 492 38.83 24.76 10.57
N LYS A 493 40.16 24.83 10.77
CA LYS A 493 41.07 23.73 11.04
C LYS A 493 40.82 22.99 12.39
N ASP A 494 39.72 23.28 13.08
CA ASP A 494 39.38 22.74 14.40
C ASP A 494 38.23 21.71 14.38
N ALA A 495 38.08 20.97 13.31
CA ALA A 495 37.03 19.95 13.18
C ALA A 495 37.17 18.78 14.21
N GLU A 496 38.32 18.59 14.82
CA GLU A 496 38.53 17.53 15.81
C GLU A 496 38.07 17.88 17.24
N LYS A 497 37.86 19.15 17.54
CA LYS A 497 37.41 19.57 18.89
C LYS A 497 35.91 19.64 19.12
N LYS A 498 35.08 19.54 18.03
CA LYS A 498 33.61 19.61 18.15
C LYS A 498 32.94 18.25 18.41
N LYS A 499 33.70 17.17 18.63
CA LYS A 499 33.12 15.82 18.86
C LYS A 499 32.48 15.62 20.24
N ASP A 500 32.68 16.50 21.21
CA ASP A 500 32.21 16.31 22.59
C ASP A 500 31.13 17.30 23.06
N GLU A 501 30.63 18.19 22.21
CA GLU A 501 29.50 19.03 22.61
C GLU A 501 28.21 18.23 22.61
N LYS A 502 27.61 18.00 23.80
CA LYS A 502 26.27 17.41 23.92
C LYS A 502 25.26 18.23 23.09
N PRO A 503 24.37 17.58 22.33
CA PRO A 503 23.36 18.29 21.59
C PRO A 503 22.57 19.21 22.53
N LYS A 504 22.34 20.46 22.11
CA LYS A 504 21.46 21.37 22.85
C LYS A 504 20.09 20.79 22.91
N THR A 505 19.50 20.69 24.09
CA THR A 505 18.13 20.20 24.28
C THR A 505 17.23 21.38 24.65
N GLU A 506 15.98 21.30 24.21
CA GLU A 506 14.91 22.24 24.54
C GLU A 506 13.82 21.52 25.29
N ALA A 507 13.40 22.06 26.43
CA ALA A 507 12.30 21.50 27.21
C ALA A 507 10.97 21.78 26.49
N ARG A 508 10.16 20.75 26.29
CA ARG A 508 8.81 20.86 25.73
C ARG A 508 7.80 20.27 26.70
N GLU A 509 6.79 21.07 27.02
CA GLU A 509 5.63 20.63 27.80
C GLU A 509 4.51 20.13 26.88
N PHE A 510 3.89 19.02 27.27
CA PHE A 510 2.70 18.45 26.63
C PHE A 510 1.52 18.50 27.60
N PRO A 511 0.34 18.96 27.15
CA PRO A 511 -0.82 19.05 28.01
C PRO A 511 -1.38 17.68 28.37
N ALA A 512 -2.15 17.63 29.48
CA ALA A 512 -2.99 16.47 29.78
C ALA A 512 -3.92 16.16 28.60
N GLY A 513 -4.18 14.88 28.34
CA GLY A 513 -4.96 14.42 27.21
C GLY A 513 -4.13 14.13 25.96
N SER A 514 -2.82 14.47 25.91
CA SER A 514 -1.93 14.09 24.82
C SER A 514 -1.83 12.57 24.72
N TYR A 515 -1.87 12.02 23.47
CA TYR A 515 -1.64 10.60 23.28
C TYR A 515 -0.15 10.30 23.19
N ILE A 516 0.23 9.13 23.71
CA ILE A 516 1.62 8.68 23.76
C ILE A 516 1.68 7.24 23.25
N ILE A 517 2.41 7.02 22.18
CA ILE A 517 2.84 5.71 21.74
C ILE A 517 4.21 5.46 22.34
N ARG A 518 4.25 4.69 23.42
CA ARG A 518 5.48 4.28 24.08
C ARG A 518 6.17 3.22 23.23
N MET A 519 7.49 3.31 23.12
CA MET A 519 8.26 2.39 22.30
C MET A 519 8.75 1.15 23.08
N ASP A 520 8.49 1.06 24.38
CA ASP A 520 8.75 -0.11 25.22
C ASP A 520 7.62 -1.16 25.12
N GLN A 521 7.24 -1.48 23.89
CA GLN A 521 6.18 -2.44 23.54
C GLN A 521 6.61 -3.37 22.40
N PRO A 522 5.99 -4.58 22.27
CA PRO A 522 6.41 -5.58 21.30
C PRO A 522 6.34 -5.08 19.84
N TYR A 523 5.33 -4.29 19.48
CA TYR A 523 5.12 -3.82 18.11
C TYR A 523 5.58 -2.37 17.89
N SER A 524 6.63 -1.95 18.58
CA SER A 524 7.22 -0.62 18.43
C SER A 524 7.81 -0.36 17.03
N ARG A 525 8.28 -1.40 16.34
CA ARG A 525 8.91 -1.23 15.01
C ARG A 525 7.94 -0.78 13.93
N ILE A 526 6.69 -1.25 13.95
CA ILE A 526 5.68 -0.72 13.01
C ILE A 526 5.34 0.73 13.31
N ALA A 527 5.31 1.15 14.58
CA ALA A 527 5.11 2.54 14.92
C ALA A 527 6.24 3.44 14.41
N ASP A 528 7.50 3.00 14.54
CA ASP A 528 8.64 3.69 13.92
C ASP A 528 8.52 3.76 12.40
N ALA A 529 8.28 2.62 11.77
CA ALA A 529 8.22 2.53 10.31
C ALA A 529 7.20 3.51 9.71
N LEU A 530 6.06 3.73 10.39
CA LEU A 530 4.99 4.59 9.90
C LEU A 530 5.10 6.05 10.33
N LEU A 531 5.74 6.33 11.47
CA LEU A 531 5.76 7.69 12.04
C LEU A 531 7.08 8.43 11.87
N ASP A 532 8.20 7.72 11.67
CA ASP A 532 9.51 8.33 11.43
C ASP A 532 9.71 8.71 9.94
N HIS A 533 10.73 9.50 9.64
CA HIS A 533 11.07 9.92 8.28
C HIS A 533 11.89 8.83 7.57
N GLN A 534 11.59 8.58 6.32
CA GLN A 534 12.32 7.66 5.45
C GLN A 534 13.22 8.44 4.51
N TYR A 535 14.45 7.95 4.31
CA TYR A 535 15.39 8.55 3.36
C TYR A 535 16.08 7.48 2.53
N TRP A 536 15.76 7.44 1.24
CA TRP A 536 16.48 6.61 0.28
C TRP A 536 17.60 7.42 -0.35
N SER A 537 18.83 6.93 -0.26
CA SER A 537 19.99 7.64 -0.79
C SER A 537 20.01 7.65 -2.32
N PRO A 538 20.16 8.82 -2.97
CA PRO A 538 20.47 8.88 -4.39
C PRO A 538 21.80 8.18 -4.76
N ASP A 539 22.70 7.97 -3.79
CA ASP A 539 23.97 7.26 -3.97
C ASP A 539 23.83 5.74 -3.77
N ASP A 540 22.64 5.25 -3.40
CA ASP A 540 22.41 3.82 -3.28
C ASP A 540 22.64 3.12 -4.63
N PRO A 541 23.31 1.95 -4.65
CA PRO A 541 23.51 1.19 -5.88
C PRO A 541 22.20 0.73 -6.53
N GLN A 542 21.13 0.51 -5.76
CA GLN A 542 19.80 0.28 -6.31
C GLN A 542 19.24 1.59 -6.88
N LYS A 543 19.20 1.68 -8.20
CA LYS A 543 18.82 2.91 -8.92
C LYS A 543 17.34 3.00 -9.26
N THR A 544 16.62 1.91 -9.15
CA THR A 544 15.20 1.82 -9.48
C THR A 544 14.44 1.21 -8.30
N PRO A 545 13.99 2.05 -7.34
CA PRO A 545 13.09 1.56 -6.30
C PRO A 545 11.87 0.90 -6.92
N TYR A 546 11.42 -0.19 -6.32
CA TYR A 546 10.28 -0.94 -6.84
C TYR A 546 8.95 -0.24 -6.53
N ASP A 547 8.84 0.43 -5.38
CA ASP A 547 7.62 1.11 -4.93
C ASP A 547 7.98 2.35 -4.08
N ASP A 548 7.02 2.84 -3.27
CA ASP A 548 7.15 4.04 -2.45
C ASP A 548 8.45 4.05 -1.64
N THR A 549 9.13 5.17 -1.69
CA THR A 549 10.37 5.40 -0.95
C THR A 549 10.17 6.19 0.33
N GLY A 550 9.02 6.86 0.49
CA GLY A 550 8.66 7.62 1.69
C GLY A 550 7.15 7.65 1.93
N TRP A 551 6.75 7.54 3.20
CA TRP A 551 5.34 7.43 3.60
C TRP A 551 5.02 8.06 4.95
N THR A 552 5.86 8.84 5.58
CA THR A 552 5.73 9.39 6.94
C THR A 552 4.31 9.86 7.29
N PHE A 553 3.55 9.04 8.06
CA PHE A 553 2.12 9.25 8.27
C PHE A 553 1.77 10.52 9.05
N GLY A 554 2.62 10.94 10.02
CA GLY A 554 2.38 12.21 10.70
C GLY A 554 2.31 13.39 9.74
N GLU A 555 3.16 13.41 8.74
CA GLU A 555 3.21 14.42 7.68
C GLU A 555 2.03 14.28 6.70
N LEU A 556 1.74 13.06 6.25
CA LEU A 556 0.68 12.79 5.28
C LEU A 556 -0.74 12.95 5.87
N PHE A 557 -0.90 12.75 7.17
CA PHE A 557 -2.15 13.07 7.89
C PHE A 557 -2.20 14.54 8.32
N ASN A 558 -1.15 15.30 8.09
CA ASN A 558 -1.04 16.71 8.48
C ASN A 558 -1.32 16.95 9.97
N VAL A 559 -0.84 16.06 10.85
CA VAL A 559 -0.98 16.13 12.31
C VAL A 559 0.38 16.23 12.99
N GLN A 560 0.40 16.79 14.20
CA GLN A 560 1.62 16.84 14.98
C GLN A 560 1.94 15.49 15.58
N VAL A 561 3.05 14.89 15.13
CA VAL A 561 3.67 13.72 15.75
C VAL A 561 5.06 14.11 16.22
N VAL A 562 5.29 14.04 17.53
CA VAL A 562 6.55 14.46 18.14
C VAL A 562 7.35 13.25 18.55
N ARG A 563 8.46 13.04 17.87
CA ARG A 563 9.42 12.00 18.21
C ARG A 563 10.22 12.40 19.45
N VAL A 564 10.18 11.59 20.48
CA VAL A 564 10.79 11.87 21.79
C VAL A 564 11.85 10.81 22.08
N THR A 565 13.10 11.23 22.24
CA THR A 565 14.23 10.36 22.63
C THR A 565 14.51 10.37 24.14
N ASP A 566 14.02 11.38 24.84
CA ASP A 566 14.15 11.48 26.30
C ASP A 566 13.30 10.39 26.99
N THR A 567 13.97 9.44 27.62
CA THR A 567 13.31 8.33 28.31
C THR A 567 12.41 8.76 29.49
N LYS A 568 12.49 10.01 29.93
CA LYS A 568 11.55 10.57 30.92
C LYS A 568 10.10 10.52 30.47
N VAL A 569 9.84 10.49 29.16
CA VAL A 569 8.49 10.31 28.63
C VAL A 569 7.84 9.02 29.13
N LEU A 570 8.63 7.99 29.43
CA LEU A 570 8.15 6.70 29.95
C LEU A 570 7.65 6.79 31.42
N GLU A 571 8.01 7.88 32.12
CA GLU A 571 7.56 8.15 33.50
C GLU A 571 6.31 9.05 33.53
N ALA A 572 5.82 9.52 32.36
CA ALA A 572 4.65 10.37 32.30
C ALA A 572 3.43 9.66 32.90
N PRO A 573 2.56 10.38 33.62
CA PRO A 573 1.32 9.81 34.17
C PRO A 573 0.36 9.51 33.03
N ILE A 574 0.03 8.23 32.83
CA ILE A 574 -0.76 7.76 31.68
C ILE A 574 -1.86 6.80 32.10
N GLU A 575 -2.88 6.72 31.27
CA GLU A 575 -3.83 5.61 31.21
C GLU A 575 -3.77 4.93 29.82
N ARG A 576 -4.00 3.62 29.77
CA ARG A 576 -4.06 2.89 28.51
C ARG A 576 -5.38 3.17 27.80
N VAL A 577 -5.31 3.54 26.51
CA VAL A 577 -6.49 3.75 25.68
C VAL A 577 -6.97 2.40 25.15
N LYS A 578 -8.28 2.15 25.25
CA LYS A 578 -8.89 0.92 24.73
C LYS A 578 -9.55 1.12 23.36
N GLU A 579 -9.96 2.36 23.08
CA GLU A 579 -10.65 2.74 21.87
C GLU A 579 -10.38 4.22 21.58
N ILE A 580 -10.05 4.54 20.35
CA ILE A 580 -9.83 5.92 19.91
C ILE A 580 -11.17 6.56 19.57
N ALA A 581 -11.62 7.46 20.43
CA ALA A 581 -12.85 8.22 20.25
C ALA A 581 -12.57 9.55 19.53
N SER A 582 -13.43 9.90 18.57
CA SER A 582 -13.48 11.23 17.93
C SER A 582 -14.72 11.99 18.37
N ALA A 583 -14.78 12.35 19.64
CA ALA A 583 -15.93 13.09 20.17
C ALA A 583 -15.91 14.54 19.70
N SER A 584 -16.93 14.94 18.94
CA SER A 584 -17.14 16.37 18.65
C SER A 584 -17.56 17.12 19.91
N THR A 585 -17.03 18.32 20.07
CA THR A 585 -17.37 19.18 21.20
C THR A 585 -18.07 20.43 20.72
N VAL A 586 -19.22 20.77 21.32
CA VAL A 586 -19.91 22.04 21.07
C VAL A 586 -19.91 22.87 22.34
N LYS A 587 -19.20 23.99 22.30
CA LYS A 587 -19.07 24.95 23.41
C LYS A 587 -19.98 26.15 23.16
N GLY A 588 -20.35 26.88 24.24
CA GLY A 588 -21.09 28.11 24.12
C GLY A 588 -22.59 27.95 23.85
N GLU A 589 -23.28 29.08 23.72
CA GLU A 589 -24.71 29.19 23.44
C GLU A 589 -24.91 30.14 22.27
N GLY A 590 -25.85 29.82 21.37
CA GLY A 590 -26.15 30.65 20.18
C GLY A 590 -26.92 29.87 19.13
N ALA A 591 -27.48 30.59 18.15
CA ALA A 591 -28.28 30.03 17.07
C ALA A 591 -27.45 29.59 15.85
N THR A 592 -26.15 29.90 15.83
CA THR A 592 -25.22 29.55 14.75
C THR A 592 -24.09 28.68 15.29
N PHE A 593 -23.87 27.53 14.67
CA PHE A 593 -22.75 26.67 15.02
C PHE A 593 -21.55 27.00 14.15
N ALA A 594 -20.53 27.62 14.74
CA ALA A 594 -19.25 27.90 14.10
C ALA A 594 -18.35 26.66 14.23
N VAL A 595 -18.22 25.92 13.14
CA VAL A 595 -17.35 24.73 13.05
C VAL A 595 -16.02 25.15 12.45
N GLU A 596 -14.94 25.01 13.23
CA GLU A 596 -13.62 25.38 12.77
C GLU A 596 -13.18 24.51 11.59
N ASN A 597 -12.69 25.15 10.54
CA ASN A 597 -12.08 24.43 9.42
C ASN A 597 -10.57 24.35 9.64
N ASN A 598 -10.07 23.15 9.90
CA ASN A 598 -8.64 22.83 10.01
C ASN A 598 -8.20 21.88 8.87
N ALA A 599 -8.90 21.94 7.73
CA ALA A 599 -8.72 21.03 6.60
C ALA A 599 -8.99 19.56 6.95
N GLU A 600 -10.01 19.33 7.79
CA GLU A 600 -10.39 17.97 8.22
C GLU A 600 -11.46 17.40 7.27
N PRO A 601 -11.26 16.20 6.68
CA PRO A 601 -12.23 15.55 5.78
C PRO A 601 -13.62 15.37 6.40
N ALA A 602 -13.69 15.26 7.73
CA ALA A 602 -14.92 15.17 8.51
C ALA A 602 -15.92 16.32 8.26
N LEU A 603 -15.45 17.48 7.79
CA LEU A 603 -16.33 18.59 7.39
C LEU A 603 -17.21 18.24 6.19
N ALA A 604 -16.68 17.48 5.24
CA ALA A 604 -17.50 17.00 4.12
C ALA A 604 -18.57 16.01 4.62
N THR A 605 -18.19 15.09 5.53
CA THR A 605 -19.16 14.21 6.17
C THR A 605 -20.27 14.98 6.85
N LEU A 606 -19.94 16.02 7.63
CA LEU A 606 -20.93 16.91 8.27
C LEU A 606 -21.84 17.56 7.23
N ARG A 607 -21.29 18.11 6.15
CA ARG A 607 -22.06 18.75 5.07
C ARG A 607 -23.08 17.79 4.47
N TYR A 608 -22.66 16.56 4.15
CA TYR A 608 -23.56 15.57 3.55
C TYR A 608 -24.56 14.94 4.52
N ARG A 609 -24.26 14.90 5.83
CA ARG A 609 -25.26 14.55 6.88
C ARG A 609 -26.32 15.63 7.06
N LEU A 610 -25.93 16.90 6.90
CA LEU A 610 -26.82 18.08 7.02
C LEU A 610 -27.20 18.64 5.63
N LYS A 611 -27.66 17.80 4.71
CA LYS A 611 -27.92 18.18 3.30
C LYS A 611 -28.84 19.38 3.14
N SER A 612 -29.90 19.48 3.96
CA SER A 612 -30.91 20.53 3.91
C SER A 612 -30.58 21.76 4.76
N ALA A 613 -29.53 21.73 5.57
CA ALA A 613 -29.17 22.83 6.43
C ALA A 613 -28.56 24.00 5.65
N ASN A 614 -28.83 25.21 6.14
CA ASN A 614 -28.17 26.41 5.64
C ASN A 614 -26.77 26.49 6.24
N ILE A 615 -25.77 26.14 5.44
CA ILE A 615 -24.36 26.18 5.82
C ILE A 615 -23.67 27.21 4.94
N GLU A 616 -23.04 28.18 5.58
CA GLU A 616 -22.20 29.19 4.95
C GLU A 616 -20.76 29.04 5.44
N VAL A 617 -19.82 29.57 4.70
CA VAL A 617 -18.40 29.60 5.09
C VAL A 617 -17.90 31.04 5.16
N ALA A 618 -17.14 31.37 6.20
CA ALA A 618 -16.59 32.71 6.40
C ALA A 618 -15.46 33.00 5.39
N GLU A 619 -15.54 34.13 4.69
CA GLU A 619 -14.54 34.57 3.69
C GLU A 619 -13.36 35.35 4.30
N ALA A 620 -13.44 35.66 5.59
CA ALA A 620 -12.40 36.35 6.35
C ALA A 620 -12.35 35.85 7.78
N ASP A 621 -11.26 36.14 8.48
CA ASP A 621 -11.19 35.94 9.93
C ASP A 621 -12.21 36.84 10.64
N PHE A 622 -12.78 36.36 11.73
CA PHE A 622 -13.72 37.12 12.55
C PHE A 622 -13.59 36.75 14.04
N ASP A 623 -14.03 37.64 14.90
CA ASP A 623 -14.03 37.46 16.33
C ASP A 623 -15.47 37.24 16.86
N ALA A 624 -15.66 36.23 17.69
CA ALA A 624 -16.90 35.95 18.37
C ALA A 624 -16.63 35.28 19.73
N VAL A 625 -17.40 35.56 20.74
CA VAL A 625 -17.35 35.00 22.10
C VAL A 625 -15.93 34.95 22.70
N GLY A 626 -15.14 36.00 22.44
CA GLY A 626 -13.75 36.08 22.91
C GLY A 626 -12.74 35.16 22.20
N LYS A 627 -13.13 34.60 21.07
CA LYS A 627 -12.30 33.71 20.27
C LYS A 627 -12.19 34.22 18.83
N LYS A 628 -10.98 34.06 18.24
CA LYS A 628 -10.77 34.34 16.82
C LYS A 628 -11.06 33.10 16.00
N PHE A 629 -11.94 33.21 15.01
CA PHE A 629 -12.25 32.20 14.00
C PHE A 629 -11.56 32.57 12.70
N ARG A 630 -11.02 31.57 12.02
CA ARG A 630 -10.32 31.77 10.75
C ARG A 630 -11.28 31.74 9.58
N ARG A 631 -10.84 32.34 8.48
CA ARG A 631 -11.45 32.13 7.16
C ARG A 631 -11.63 30.62 6.92
N GLY A 632 -12.76 30.26 6.29
CA GLY A 632 -13.09 28.85 6.04
C GLY A 632 -13.93 28.21 7.15
N THR A 633 -14.14 28.89 8.30
CA THR A 633 -15.04 28.41 9.36
C THR A 633 -16.46 28.24 8.82
N PHE A 634 -17.05 27.05 9.03
CA PHE A 634 -18.44 26.78 8.66
C PHE A 634 -19.40 27.40 9.69
N LEU A 635 -20.42 28.07 9.19
CA LEU A 635 -21.50 28.69 9.95
C LEU A 635 -22.79 27.92 9.65
N VAL A 636 -23.12 26.96 10.51
CA VAL A 636 -24.32 26.13 10.36
C VAL A 636 -25.49 26.85 11.03
N LYS A 637 -26.53 27.16 10.26
CA LYS A 637 -27.70 27.90 10.69
C LYS A 637 -28.97 27.07 10.50
N ASP A 638 -30.04 27.45 11.20
CA ASP A 638 -31.37 26.87 11.02
C ASP A 638 -31.42 25.34 11.33
N VAL A 639 -30.58 24.88 12.26
CA VAL A 639 -30.53 23.51 12.72
C VAL A 639 -30.68 23.49 14.25
N SER A 640 -31.46 22.55 14.78
CA SER A 640 -31.55 22.39 16.23
C SER A 640 -30.24 21.88 16.82
N ARG A 641 -29.97 22.19 18.08
CA ARG A 641 -28.79 21.67 18.77
C ARG A 641 -28.73 20.14 18.74
N ALA A 642 -29.86 19.48 18.93
CA ALA A 642 -29.93 18.01 18.94
C ALA A 642 -29.60 17.41 17.54
N ASP A 643 -30.14 18.02 16.48
CA ASP A 643 -29.83 17.55 15.11
C ASP A 643 -28.39 17.82 14.72
N PHE A 644 -27.83 18.98 15.17
CA PHE A 644 -26.41 19.26 14.95
C PHE A 644 -25.52 18.26 15.71
N ASP A 645 -25.78 18.03 16.99
CA ASP A 645 -25.00 17.08 17.81
C ASP A 645 -25.07 15.66 17.22
N ALA A 646 -26.23 15.23 16.71
CA ALA A 646 -26.39 13.95 16.03
C ALA A 646 -25.58 13.86 14.73
N ALA A 647 -25.61 14.93 13.92
CA ALA A 647 -24.86 14.98 12.66
C ALA A 647 -23.34 15.07 12.85
N ALA A 648 -22.90 15.80 13.89
CA ALA A 648 -21.50 15.98 14.23
C ALA A 648 -20.93 14.82 15.08
N LYS A 649 -21.79 13.90 15.54
CA LYS A 649 -21.37 12.76 16.37
C LYS A 649 -20.23 11.99 15.70
N ASP A 650 -19.21 11.68 16.47
CA ASP A 650 -18.05 10.86 16.08
C ASP A 650 -17.14 11.48 15.00
N LEU A 651 -17.31 12.78 14.66
CA LEU A 651 -16.51 13.46 13.65
C LEU A 651 -15.25 14.16 14.24
N GLY A 652 -15.14 14.33 15.54
CA GLY A 652 -14.00 14.99 16.18
C GLY A 652 -13.90 16.51 15.94
N LEU A 653 -14.97 17.12 15.41
CA LEU A 653 -14.98 18.54 15.02
C LEU A 653 -15.10 19.47 16.22
N GLN A 654 -14.34 20.56 16.18
CA GLN A 654 -14.41 21.64 17.18
C GLN A 654 -15.47 22.67 16.76
N THR A 655 -16.50 22.83 17.59
CA THR A 655 -17.62 23.71 17.32
C THR A 655 -17.87 24.67 18.49
N THR A 656 -18.24 25.91 18.16
CA THR A 656 -18.70 26.89 19.11
C THR A 656 -20.05 27.44 18.67
N ALA A 657 -21.05 27.36 19.54
CA ALA A 657 -22.33 28.01 19.29
C ALA A 657 -22.19 29.52 19.56
N ILE A 658 -22.56 30.35 18.60
CA ILE A 658 -22.38 31.80 18.62
C ILE A 658 -23.67 32.53 18.15
N ALA A 659 -23.75 33.83 18.43
CA ALA A 659 -24.67 34.69 17.69
C ALA A 659 -24.23 34.84 16.23
N PRO A 660 -25.12 35.11 15.25
CA PRO A 660 -24.72 35.30 13.86
C PRO A 660 -23.61 36.35 13.74
N PRO A 661 -22.42 36.00 13.19
CA PRO A 661 -21.30 36.91 13.11
C PRO A 661 -21.50 37.93 11.95
N SER A 662 -20.85 39.10 12.08
CA SER A 662 -20.78 40.08 11.01
C SER A 662 -19.53 39.85 10.17
N VAL A 663 -19.60 38.91 9.24
CA VAL A 663 -18.51 38.55 8.33
C VAL A 663 -19.08 38.20 6.96
N SER A 664 -18.32 38.48 5.88
CA SER A 664 -18.72 38.04 4.54
C SER A 664 -18.72 36.53 4.46
N THR A 665 -19.76 35.99 3.84
CA THR A 665 -19.92 34.54 3.70
C THR A 665 -20.37 34.16 2.29
N HIS A 666 -20.14 32.88 1.93
CA HIS A 666 -20.80 32.28 0.77
C HIS A 666 -21.37 30.90 1.18
N PRO A 667 -22.35 30.37 0.45
CA PRO A 667 -22.96 29.09 0.79
C PRO A 667 -22.03 27.94 0.50
N VAL A 668 -22.08 26.90 1.37
CA VAL A 668 -21.48 25.60 1.16
C VAL A 668 -22.57 24.60 0.81
N ARG A 669 -22.55 24.10 -0.40
CA ARG A 669 -23.57 23.19 -0.90
C ARG A 669 -23.10 21.73 -0.92
N ALA A 670 -24.04 20.79 -0.80
CA ALA A 670 -23.77 19.38 -1.06
C ALA A 670 -23.80 19.17 -2.59
N ALA A 671 -22.63 19.21 -3.22
CA ALA A 671 -22.47 19.04 -4.65
C ALA A 671 -22.99 17.69 -5.14
N ARG A 672 -23.55 17.65 -6.35
CA ARG A 672 -23.85 16.42 -7.06
C ARG A 672 -22.58 15.97 -7.80
N ILE A 673 -22.02 14.86 -7.38
CA ILE A 673 -20.70 14.41 -7.82
C ILE A 673 -20.85 13.30 -8.84
N ALA A 674 -20.22 13.44 -10.01
CA ALA A 674 -19.88 12.32 -10.87
C ALA A 674 -18.44 11.90 -10.59
N PHE A 675 -18.25 10.61 -10.39
CA PHE A 675 -16.93 9.99 -10.32
C PHE A 675 -16.66 9.29 -11.64
N LEU A 676 -15.78 9.88 -12.45
CA LEU A 676 -15.52 9.42 -13.81
C LEU A 676 -14.39 8.39 -13.83
N HIS A 677 -14.67 7.22 -14.42
CA HIS A 677 -13.68 6.17 -14.64
C HIS A 677 -13.54 5.79 -16.11
N THR A 678 -12.47 5.06 -16.41
CA THR A 678 -12.20 4.48 -17.73
C THR A 678 -12.26 2.95 -17.66
N TRP A 679 -12.36 2.30 -18.81
CA TRP A 679 -12.21 0.85 -18.93
C TRP A 679 -10.76 0.42 -19.20
N LEU A 680 -9.80 1.36 -19.09
CA LEU A 680 -8.36 1.09 -19.25
C LEU A 680 -7.74 0.49 -18.00
N GLY A 681 -8.19 0.90 -16.83
CA GLY A 681 -7.73 0.44 -15.54
C GLY A 681 -8.49 1.10 -14.40
N THR A 682 -8.48 0.45 -13.24
CA THR A 682 -9.14 0.93 -12.01
C THR A 682 -8.17 0.95 -10.82
N GLN A 683 -6.88 0.86 -11.12
CA GLN A 683 -5.82 0.71 -10.10
C GLN A 683 -5.86 1.81 -9.03
N THR A 684 -5.77 3.07 -9.45
CA THR A 684 -5.61 4.20 -8.52
C THR A 684 -6.96 4.78 -8.08
N GLU A 685 -7.96 4.77 -8.97
CA GLU A 685 -9.26 5.38 -8.72
C GLU A 685 -10.02 4.72 -7.56
N GLY A 686 -9.77 3.45 -7.32
CA GLY A 686 -10.39 2.70 -6.24
C GLY A 686 -10.08 3.26 -4.86
N TRP A 687 -8.90 3.83 -4.64
CA TRP A 687 -8.55 4.51 -3.39
C TRP A 687 -9.42 5.74 -3.16
N TRP A 688 -9.77 6.46 -4.21
CA TRP A 688 -10.67 7.61 -4.13
C TRP A 688 -12.09 7.18 -3.78
N ARG A 689 -12.60 6.12 -4.43
CA ARG A 689 -13.92 5.57 -4.08
C ARG A 689 -13.98 5.11 -2.63
N LEU A 690 -12.94 4.42 -2.17
CA LEU A 690 -12.83 3.99 -0.79
C LEU A 690 -12.84 5.16 0.20
N ALA A 691 -12.10 6.24 -0.10
CA ALA A 691 -12.08 7.45 0.71
C ALA A 691 -13.46 8.12 0.78
N LEU A 692 -14.14 8.30 -0.35
CA LEU A 692 -15.47 8.89 -0.39
C LEU A 692 -16.52 8.01 0.30
N ASP A 693 -16.46 6.69 0.12
CA ASP A 693 -17.36 5.74 0.81
C ASP A 693 -17.16 5.79 2.34
N LYS A 694 -15.92 5.84 2.83
CA LYS A 694 -15.60 5.98 4.25
C LYS A 694 -16.12 7.29 4.84
N LEU A 695 -16.01 8.38 4.09
CA LEU A 695 -16.49 9.70 4.49
C LEU A 695 -18.02 9.87 4.33
N GLY A 696 -18.70 8.92 3.70
CA GLY A 696 -20.13 9.02 3.40
C GLY A 696 -20.46 10.18 2.43
N VAL A 697 -19.53 10.50 1.55
CA VAL A 697 -19.71 11.48 0.47
C VAL A 697 -20.31 10.76 -0.75
N PRO A 698 -21.56 11.02 -1.11
CA PRO A 698 -22.22 10.32 -2.21
C PRO A 698 -21.70 10.77 -3.57
N TYR A 699 -21.60 9.85 -4.50
CA TYR A 699 -21.24 10.11 -5.90
C TYR A 699 -21.93 9.12 -6.83
N ASP A 700 -22.13 9.52 -8.09
CA ASP A 700 -22.50 8.61 -9.17
C ASP A 700 -21.22 8.10 -9.84
N TYR A 701 -20.99 6.77 -9.81
CA TYR A 701 -19.85 6.13 -10.45
C TYR A 701 -20.18 5.90 -11.92
N ILE A 702 -19.55 6.64 -12.83
CA ILE A 702 -19.87 6.65 -14.25
C ILE A 702 -18.63 6.46 -15.11
N SER A 703 -18.77 5.68 -16.20
CA SER A 703 -17.69 5.48 -17.16
C SER A 703 -17.59 6.59 -18.20
N THR A 704 -16.46 6.68 -18.87
CA THR A 704 -16.27 7.50 -20.06
C THR A 704 -17.36 7.29 -21.12
N GLN A 705 -17.86 6.05 -21.24
CA GLN A 705 -18.95 5.72 -22.17
C GLN A 705 -20.31 6.28 -21.73
N THR A 706 -20.51 6.47 -20.42
CA THR A 706 -21.75 7.03 -19.86
C THR A 706 -21.85 8.52 -20.13
N ILE A 707 -20.74 9.25 -20.17
CA ILE A 707 -20.67 10.68 -20.50
C ILE A 707 -21.37 10.98 -21.82
N THR A 708 -21.11 10.18 -22.85
CA THR A 708 -21.71 10.39 -24.19
C THR A 708 -23.22 10.18 -24.23
N LYS A 709 -23.78 9.45 -23.28
CA LYS A 709 -25.23 9.13 -23.21
C LYS A 709 -26.04 10.19 -22.45
N ILE A 710 -25.39 11.04 -21.65
CA ILE A 710 -26.07 12.08 -20.88
C ILE A 710 -26.23 13.33 -21.75
N PRO A 711 -27.47 13.84 -21.99
CA PRO A 711 -27.68 14.99 -22.86
C PRO A 711 -26.99 16.28 -22.34
N ASP A 712 -27.20 16.63 -21.10
CA ASP A 712 -26.53 17.74 -20.43
C ASP A 712 -26.03 17.33 -19.05
N LEU A 713 -24.71 17.38 -18.87
CA LEU A 713 -24.07 16.97 -17.61
C LEU A 713 -24.40 17.91 -16.45
N ASN A 714 -24.61 19.22 -16.72
CA ASN A 714 -24.90 20.20 -15.67
C ASN A 714 -26.31 20.04 -15.06
N GLU A 715 -27.22 19.37 -15.73
CA GLU A 715 -28.52 19.02 -15.13
C GLU A 715 -28.39 17.99 -14.01
N LYS A 716 -27.34 17.16 -14.06
CA LYS A 716 -27.12 16.07 -13.12
C LYS A 716 -26.00 16.33 -12.12
N TYR A 717 -24.94 17.00 -12.57
CA TYR A 717 -23.70 17.11 -11.80
C TYR A 717 -23.22 18.55 -11.67
N ASP A 718 -22.59 18.83 -10.56
CA ASP A 718 -21.91 20.08 -10.24
C ASP A 718 -20.38 19.90 -10.33
N VAL A 719 -19.89 18.72 -9.94
CA VAL A 719 -18.46 18.37 -9.93
C VAL A 719 -18.25 17.01 -10.59
N ILE A 720 -17.26 16.94 -11.45
CA ILE A 720 -16.73 15.69 -12.00
C ILE A 720 -15.34 15.45 -11.40
N LEU A 721 -15.18 14.37 -10.65
CA LEU A 721 -13.88 13.90 -10.18
C LEU A 721 -13.32 12.93 -11.23
N PHE A 722 -12.18 13.26 -11.79
CA PHE A 722 -11.47 12.40 -12.73
C PHE A 722 -10.09 12.06 -12.15
N PRO A 723 -10.01 11.05 -11.27
CA PRO A 723 -8.77 10.63 -10.64
C PRO A 723 -7.79 10.02 -11.65
N PRO A 724 -6.53 9.73 -11.25
CA PRO A 724 -5.59 9.05 -12.13
C PRO A 724 -6.15 7.74 -12.67
N VAL A 725 -5.98 7.51 -13.97
CA VAL A 725 -6.32 6.23 -14.60
C VAL A 725 -5.28 5.16 -14.22
N GLY A 726 -4.03 5.60 -14.08
CA GLY A 726 -2.91 4.75 -13.73
C GLY A 726 -2.17 4.13 -14.92
N TRP A 727 -1.04 3.49 -14.66
CA TRP A 727 -0.18 2.86 -15.67
C TRP A 727 0.28 3.80 -16.80
N GLY A 728 0.32 5.13 -16.53
CA GLY A 728 0.72 6.12 -17.51
C GLY A 728 -0.24 6.22 -18.68
N ALA A 729 -1.55 6.15 -18.44
CA ALA A 729 -2.57 6.21 -19.48
C ALA A 729 -2.44 7.49 -20.30
N SER A 730 -2.22 7.34 -21.62
CA SER A 730 -2.11 8.48 -22.52
C SER A 730 -3.47 9.14 -22.79
N SER A 731 -3.46 10.44 -23.06
CA SER A 731 -4.68 11.16 -23.49
C SER A 731 -5.36 10.49 -24.67
N ALA A 732 -4.58 9.95 -25.60
CA ALA A 732 -5.11 9.20 -26.74
C ALA A 732 -5.83 7.92 -26.33
N ALA A 733 -5.31 7.19 -25.32
CA ALA A 733 -5.97 6.00 -24.77
C ALA A 733 -7.29 6.35 -24.07
N ILE A 734 -7.32 7.44 -23.30
CA ILE A 734 -8.55 7.92 -22.64
C ILE A 734 -9.63 8.23 -23.67
N ILE A 735 -9.26 8.90 -24.79
CA ILE A 735 -10.19 9.27 -25.85
C ILE A 735 -10.62 8.04 -26.65
N ASN A 736 -9.67 7.24 -27.11
CA ASN A 736 -9.95 6.16 -28.05
C ASN A 736 -10.37 4.86 -27.36
N GLY A 737 -10.00 4.65 -26.10
CA GLY A 737 -10.17 3.40 -25.36
C GLY A 737 -9.20 2.32 -25.78
N LEU A 738 -9.60 1.07 -25.61
CA LEU A 738 -8.81 -0.10 -26.01
C LEU A 738 -8.79 -0.27 -27.53
N PRO A 739 -7.72 -0.86 -28.12
CA PRO A 739 -7.64 -1.03 -29.57
C PRO A 739 -8.82 -1.79 -30.16
N MET A 740 -9.47 -1.21 -31.16
CA MET A 740 -10.62 -1.83 -31.84
C MET A 740 -10.25 -3.11 -32.62
N GLY A 741 -8.97 -3.32 -32.93
CA GLY A 741 -8.45 -4.54 -33.57
C GLY A 741 -8.49 -5.79 -32.71
N TRP A 742 -8.99 -5.71 -31.48
CA TRP A 742 -9.14 -6.84 -30.56
C TRP A 742 -10.43 -7.67 -30.82
N GLY A 743 -10.82 -7.85 -32.05
CA GLY A 743 -11.90 -8.74 -32.42
C GLY A 743 -13.30 -8.28 -31.99
N ASN A 744 -14.10 -9.20 -31.45
CA ASN A 744 -15.46 -8.93 -30.99
C ASN A 744 -15.50 -8.01 -29.77
N PRO A 745 -16.68 -7.41 -29.46
CA PRO A 745 -16.89 -6.66 -28.24
C PRO A 745 -16.41 -7.41 -27.00
N LEU A 746 -15.76 -6.71 -26.07
CA LEU A 746 -15.27 -7.25 -24.80
C LEU A 746 -16.26 -6.87 -23.69
N PRO A 747 -17.18 -7.76 -23.30
CA PRO A 747 -18.21 -7.44 -22.32
C PRO A 747 -17.64 -7.46 -20.90
N TRP A 748 -18.05 -6.50 -20.09
CA TRP A 748 -17.93 -6.52 -18.62
C TRP A 748 -19.34 -6.50 -18.04
N MET A 749 -19.98 -7.65 -18.03
CA MET A 749 -21.40 -7.81 -17.65
C MET A 749 -21.62 -9.13 -16.93
N ASN A 750 -22.59 -9.15 -16.03
CA ASN A 750 -23.10 -10.40 -15.50
C ASN A 750 -23.97 -11.10 -16.54
N THR A 751 -23.55 -12.29 -16.91
CA THR A 751 -24.29 -13.20 -17.81
C THR A 751 -24.32 -14.60 -17.17
N PRO A 752 -25.06 -15.57 -17.71
CA PRO A 752 -24.96 -16.96 -17.25
C PRO A 752 -23.52 -17.53 -17.31
N GLU A 753 -22.69 -17.05 -18.26
CA GLU A 753 -21.28 -17.46 -18.41
C GLU A 753 -20.33 -16.69 -17.47
N THR A 754 -20.67 -15.46 -17.11
CA THR A 754 -19.84 -14.54 -16.30
C THR A 754 -20.64 -13.96 -15.13
N PRO A 755 -21.11 -14.77 -14.17
CA PRO A 755 -22.03 -14.33 -13.13
C PRO A 755 -21.41 -13.40 -12.07
N ASN A 756 -20.09 -13.30 -11.99
CA ASN A 756 -19.38 -12.59 -10.93
C ASN A 756 -18.72 -11.27 -11.38
N LEU A 757 -18.67 -10.95 -12.69
CA LEU A 757 -17.83 -9.85 -13.21
C LEU A 757 -18.19 -8.49 -12.60
N VAL A 758 -19.46 -8.13 -12.55
CA VAL A 758 -19.86 -6.77 -12.15
C VAL A 758 -19.70 -6.55 -10.65
N GLY A 759 -20.19 -7.49 -9.83
CA GLY A 759 -20.20 -7.29 -8.37
C GLY A 759 -20.95 -5.99 -8.00
N LYS A 760 -20.22 -5.06 -7.35
CA LYS A 760 -20.69 -3.70 -6.98
C LYS A 760 -20.08 -2.59 -7.85
N ASN A 761 -19.50 -2.94 -8.97
CA ASN A 761 -18.85 -2.01 -9.90
C ASN A 761 -19.74 -1.70 -11.12
N ASP A 762 -19.24 -0.91 -12.08
CA ASP A 762 -19.95 -0.56 -13.31
C ASP A 762 -19.93 -1.73 -14.31
N SER A 763 -20.76 -1.63 -15.35
CA SER A 763 -20.92 -2.65 -16.40
C SER A 763 -21.00 -2.04 -17.80
N THR A 764 -20.48 -2.78 -18.79
CA THR A 764 -20.59 -2.38 -20.19
C THR A 764 -20.69 -3.63 -21.10
N PRO A 765 -21.44 -3.55 -22.22
CA PRO A 765 -21.40 -4.60 -23.22
C PRO A 765 -20.09 -4.64 -24.02
N ASP A 766 -19.29 -3.57 -23.96
CA ASP A 766 -18.00 -3.49 -24.65
C ASP A 766 -17.06 -2.51 -23.90
N MET A 767 -15.97 -3.02 -23.38
CA MET A 767 -14.96 -2.22 -22.68
C MET A 767 -14.10 -1.37 -23.62
N ARG A 768 -14.06 -1.68 -24.92
CA ARG A 768 -13.12 -1.07 -25.86
C ARG A 768 -13.33 0.42 -26.11
N PRO A 769 -14.55 0.94 -26.31
CA PRO A 769 -14.73 2.37 -26.55
C PRO A 769 -14.29 3.23 -25.38
N GLY A 770 -13.50 4.26 -25.65
CA GLY A 770 -13.13 5.30 -24.70
C GLY A 770 -14.16 6.42 -24.63
N LEU A 771 -13.69 7.61 -24.25
CA LEU A 771 -14.50 8.81 -24.12
C LEU A 771 -15.05 9.31 -25.49
N GLY A 772 -14.26 9.14 -26.55
CA GLY A 772 -14.55 9.74 -27.87
C GLY A 772 -14.50 11.28 -27.86
N TRP A 773 -14.51 11.87 -29.03
CA TRP A 773 -14.52 13.33 -29.17
C TRP A 773 -15.86 13.96 -28.73
N ASP A 774 -16.98 13.25 -28.89
CA ASP A 774 -18.28 13.71 -28.38
C ASP A 774 -18.26 13.80 -26.84
N GLY A 775 -17.59 12.85 -26.16
CA GLY A 775 -17.42 12.90 -24.72
C GLY A 775 -16.52 14.04 -24.28
N VAL A 776 -15.43 14.29 -25.02
CA VAL A 776 -14.55 15.46 -24.78
C VAL A 776 -15.35 16.76 -24.90
N GLU A 777 -16.17 16.93 -25.95
CA GLU A 777 -16.99 18.13 -26.14
C GLU A 777 -18.02 18.30 -25.00
N LYS A 778 -18.62 17.20 -24.53
CA LYS A 778 -19.56 17.24 -23.40
C LYS A 778 -18.85 17.65 -22.09
N LEU A 779 -17.66 17.17 -21.82
CA LEU A 779 -16.86 17.60 -20.66
C LEU A 779 -16.50 19.09 -20.76
N ARG A 780 -16.10 19.56 -21.94
CA ARG A 780 -15.83 20.98 -22.16
C ARG A 780 -17.09 21.83 -21.94
N SER A 781 -18.21 21.44 -22.56
CA SER A 781 -19.50 22.12 -22.36
C SER A 781 -19.94 22.12 -20.91
N PHE A 782 -19.65 21.03 -20.15
CA PHE A 782 -19.93 20.96 -18.72
C PHE A 782 -19.18 22.05 -17.94
N VAL A 783 -17.90 22.20 -18.19
CA VAL A 783 -17.07 23.23 -17.53
C VAL A 783 -17.49 24.63 -18.01
N ASP A 784 -17.67 24.83 -19.31
CA ASP A 784 -18.06 26.12 -19.89
C ASP A 784 -19.38 26.65 -19.33
N LYS A 785 -20.29 25.75 -18.93
CA LYS A 785 -21.60 26.11 -18.34
C LYS A 785 -21.55 26.28 -16.79
N GLY A 786 -20.43 26.07 -16.15
CA GLY A 786 -20.24 26.29 -14.71
C GLY A 786 -19.92 25.04 -13.88
N GLY A 787 -19.70 23.89 -14.51
CA GLY A 787 -19.27 22.69 -13.81
C GLY A 787 -17.79 22.75 -13.39
N VAL A 788 -17.41 21.97 -12.41
CA VAL A 788 -16.03 21.83 -11.93
C VAL A 788 -15.46 20.46 -12.31
N LEU A 789 -14.33 20.44 -13.01
CA LEU A 789 -13.56 19.23 -13.28
C LEU A 789 -12.33 19.19 -12.38
N VAL A 790 -12.16 18.12 -11.64
CA VAL A 790 -10.93 17.82 -10.87
C VAL A 790 -10.10 16.79 -11.63
N ALA A 791 -8.86 17.12 -11.97
CA ALA A 791 -7.93 16.25 -12.69
C ALA A 791 -6.61 16.07 -11.92
N VAL A 792 -6.04 14.87 -11.97
CA VAL A 792 -4.86 14.49 -11.20
C VAL A 792 -3.94 13.65 -12.08
N SER A 793 -2.64 13.90 -12.06
CA SER A 793 -1.62 13.12 -12.77
C SER A 793 -1.92 12.97 -14.28
N ASP A 794 -2.11 11.78 -14.80
CA ASP A 794 -2.37 11.50 -16.23
C ASP A 794 -3.65 12.17 -16.76
N THR A 795 -4.68 12.36 -15.92
CA THR A 795 -5.89 13.08 -16.30
C THR A 795 -5.69 14.59 -16.43
N VAL A 796 -4.66 15.16 -15.80
CA VAL A 796 -4.20 16.54 -16.06
C VAL A 796 -3.67 16.65 -17.48
N SER A 797 -2.83 15.70 -17.88
CA SER A 797 -2.28 15.66 -19.24
C SER A 797 -3.39 15.54 -20.28
N PHE A 798 -4.43 14.74 -19.99
CA PHE A 798 -5.65 14.68 -20.81
C PHE A 798 -6.34 16.04 -20.90
N ALA A 799 -6.72 16.66 -19.77
CA ALA A 799 -7.44 17.94 -19.76
C ALA A 799 -6.68 19.04 -20.52
N SER A 800 -5.36 19.09 -20.36
CA SER A 800 -4.48 20.02 -21.07
C SER A 800 -4.42 19.75 -22.57
N SER A 801 -4.28 18.48 -22.98
CA SER A 801 -4.14 18.09 -24.38
C SER A 801 -5.40 18.35 -25.21
N VAL A 802 -6.59 18.27 -24.62
CA VAL A 802 -7.87 18.55 -25.28
C VAL A 802 -8.31 20.02 -25.13
N GLY A 803 -7.45 20.88 -24.60
CA GLY A 803 -7.68 22.33 -24.52
C GLY A 803 -8.75 22.75 -23.51
N MET A 804 -8.95 22.01 -22.43
CA MET A 804 -9.84 22.39 -21.32
C MET A 804 -9.18 23.38 -20.37
N THR A 805 -7.87 23.54 -20.45
CA THR A 805 -7.09 24.46 -19.61
C THR A 805 -6.38 25.51 -20.47
N THR A 806 -6.26 26.72 -19.94
CA THR A 806 -5.52 27.81 -20.56
C THR A 806 -4.46 28.31 -19.58
N GLY A 807 -3.28 28.70 -20.11
CA GLY A 807 -2.22 29.30 -19.29
C GLY A 807 -1.43 28.34 -18.40
N VAL A 808 -1.73 27.05 -18.45
CA VAL A 808 -0.97 26.01 -17.74
C VAL A 808 -0.51 24.95 -18.73
N THR A 809 0.72 24.54 -18.63
CA THR A 809 1.27 23.37 -19.31
C THR A 809 1.78 22.38 -18.27
N ALA A 810 1.55 21.09 -18.52
CA ALA A 810 2.05 20.00 -17.70
C ALA A 810 3.12 19.21 -18.49
N SER A 811 4.23 18.90 -17.87
CA SER A 811 5.30 18.10 -18.48
C SER A 811 5.99 17.25 -17.41
N SER A 812 6.55 16.13 -17.82
CA SER A 812 7.46 15.34 -16.99
C SER A 812 8.91 15.75 -17.27
N SER A 813 9.79 15.62 -16.28
CA SER A 813 11.23 15.83 -16.45
C SER A 813 11.95 14.48 -16.37
N GLU A 814 12.66 14.11 -17.44
CA GLU A 814 13.48 12.88 -17.46
C GLU A 814 14.64 12.91 -16.43
N LYS A 815 14.95 14.08 -15.89
CA LYS A 815 16.03 14.25 -14.90
C LYS A 815 15.53 14.13 -13.48
N LEU A 816 14.28 14.50 -13.24
CA LEU A 816 13.66 14.38 -11.94
C LEU A 816 13.42 12.91 -11.64
N LYS A 817 13.97 12.45 -10.52
CA LYS A 817 13.67 11.10 -10.03
C LYS A 817 12.99 11.24 -8.68
N MET A 818 11.77 10.79 -8.65
CA MET A 818 10.90 10.82 -7.50
C MET A 818 10.00 9.58 -7.58
N VAL A 819 10.14 8.68 -6.62
CA VAL A 819 9.41 7.41 -6.62
C VAL A 819 8.70 7.31 -5.28
N GLY A 820 7.38 7.54 -5.25
CA GLY A 820 6.60 7.52 -4.03
C GLY A 820 7.26 8.33 -2.92
N THR A 821 7.29 9.65 -3.08
CA THR A 821 8.08 10.58 -2.25
C THR A 821 7.17 11.58 -1.56
N VAL A 822 7.43 11.86 -0.29
CA VAL A 822 6.76 12.93 0.45
C VAL A 822 7.55 14.22 0.30
N VAL A 823 6.88 15.23 -0.23
CA VAL A 823 7.48 16.56 -0.49
C VAL A 823 6.73 17.66 0.23
N SER A 824 7.44 18.74 0.55
CA SER A 824 6.85 19.93 1.16
C SER A 824 6.29 20.87 0.10
N THR A 825 5.07 21.34 0.32
CA THR A 825 4.43 22.40 -0.47
C THR A 825 4.20 23.65 0.37
N GLN A 826 4.03 24.78 -0.29
CA GLN A 826 3.75 26.08 0.32
C GLN A 826 2.43 26.61 -0.18
N LEU A 827 1.63 27.15 0.73
CA LEU A 827 0.40 27.83 0.40
C LEU A 827 0.70 29.19 -0.29
N VAL A 828 0.19 29.36 -1.52
CA VAL A 828 0.34 30.59 -2.30
C VAL A 828 -0.87 31.50 -2.10
N ASP A 829 -2.07 30.94 -2.18
CA ASP A 829 -3.31 31.70 -2.06
C ASP A 829 -4.27 31.11 -1.02
N GLY A 830 -4.11 31.51 0.22
CA GLY A 830 -4.97 31.12 1.33
C GLY A 830 -6.38 31.76 1.29
N ALA A 831 -6.65 32.68 0.33
CA ALA A 831 -7.97 33.25 0.12
C ALA A 831 -8.85 32.36 -0.80
N SER A 832 -8.23 31.39 -1.48
CA SER A 832 -8.97 30.41 -2.28
C SER A 832 -9.78 29.47 -1.38
N PRO A 833 -11.06 29.20 -1.72
CA PRO A 833 -11.83 28.18 -1.01
C PRO A 833 -11.18 26.80 -0.97
N ILE A 834 -10.41 26.44 -2.01
CA ILE A 834 -9.66 25.16 -2.06
C ILE A 834 -8.66 25.04 -0.89
N ALA A 835 -8.10 26.18 -0.47
CA ALA A 835 -7.07 26.25 0.57
C ALA A 835 -7.62 26.38 2.01
N TYR A 836 -8.93 26.48 2.20
CA TYR A 836 -9.47 26.72 3.53
C TYR A 836 -9.06 25.65 4.54
N GLY A 837 -8.66 26.09 5.73
CA GLY A 837 -8.20 25.23 6.82
C GLY A 837 -6.71 24.87 6.79
N TYR A 838 -6.03 25.08 5.68
CA TYR A 838 -4.58 24.80 5.59
C TYR A 838 -3.74 25.93 6.17
N GLY A 839 -2.55 25.58 6.65
CA GLY A 839 -1.50 26.52 7.05
C GLY A 839 -0.54 26.82 5.91
N ASP A 840 0.54 27.55 6.19
CA ASP A 840 1.52 28.01 5.19
C ASP A 840 2.25 26.86 4.48
N ARG A 841 2.34 25.69 5.09
CA ARG A 841 3.05 24.51 4.59
C ARG A 841 2.16 23.28 4.69
N LEU A 842 2.30 22.39 3.72
CA LEU A 842 1.62 21.10 3.67
C LEU A 842 2.56 20.08 3.05
N SER A 843 2.71 18.93 3.68
CA SER A 843 3.38 17.76 3.11
C SER A 843 2.43 17.03 2.16
N ALA A 844 2.93 16.64 1.00
CA ALA A 844 2.14 16.00 -0.04
C ALA A 844 2.89 14.82 -0.64
N TYR A 845 2.15 13.80 -1.05
CA TYR A 845 2.70 12.63 -1.72
C TYR A 845 2.77 12.88 -3.24
N CYS A 846 3.87 12.43 -3.85
CA CYS A 846 4.12 12.49 -5.27
C CYS A 846 4.79 11.21 -5.78
N ASP A 847 4.35 10.71 -6.93
CA ASP A 847 4.89 9.51 -7.57
C ASP A 847 5.44 9.73 -8.99
N ASP A 848 4.86 10.62 -9.77
CA ASP A 848 5.15 10.77 -11.20
C ASP A 848 5.94 12.02 -11.61
N GLY A 849 6.20 12.95 -10.70
CA GLY A 849 6.99 14.13 -10.95
C GLY A 849 6.44 15.07 -12.03
N LEU A 850 5.12 15.17 -12.15
CA LEU A 850 4.46 16.09 -13.08
C LEU A 850 4.76 17.54 -12.72
N VAL A 851 5.31 18.30 -13.66
CA VAL A 851 5.73 19.70 -13.47
C VAL A 851 4.80 20.64 -14.18
N PHE A 852 4.16 21.56 -13.44
CA PHE A 852 3.35 22.62 -14.02
C PHE A 852 4.21 23.85 -14.35
N SER A 853 3.95 24.42 -15.55
CA SER A 853 4.50 25.71 -15.95
C SER A 853 3.39 26.63 -16.40
N LEU A 854 3.45 27.91 -15.99
CA LEU A 854 2.46 28.89 -16.43
C LEU A 854 2.94 29.61 -17.70
N THR A 855 2.06 29.70 -18.69
CA THR A 855 2.31 30.43 -19.91
C THR A 855 2.19 31.93 -19.63
N GLY A 856 3.23 32.68 -19.93
CA GLY A 856 3.25 34.14 -19.70
C GLY A 856 4.24 34.58 -18.62
N SER A 857 4.84 33.67 -17.87
CA SER A 857 5.99 33.98 -17.03
C SER A 857 7.21 34.29 -17.94
N VAL A 858 7.41 35.57 -18.24
CA VAL A 858 8.65 36.03 -18.86
C VAL A 858 9.73 36.08 -17.80
N GLY A 859 10.45 35.00 -17.66
CA GLY A 859 11.49 34.90 -16.67
C GLY A 859 12.41 33.71 -16.88
N GLY A 860 12.40 33.15 -18.07
CA GLY A 860 13.35 32.15 -18.51
C GLY A 860 14.78 32.71 -18.60
N ARG A 861 15.38 33.22 -17.50
CA ARG A 861 16.82 33.23 -17.40
C ARG A 861 17.25 31.78 -17.47
N ARG A 862 18.03 31.44 -18.50
CA ARG A 862 18.70 30.14 -18.60
C ARG A 862 19.26 29.80 -17.21
N ARG A 863 18.64 28.86 -16.53
CA ARG A 863 19.16 28.28 -15.29
C ARG A 863 20.58 27.81 -15.60
N ARG A 864 21.57 28.37 -14.91
CA ARG A 864 22.88 27.74 -14.82
C ARG A 864 22.62 26.31 -14.36
N ARG A 865 23.08 25.35 -15.15
CA ARG A 865 23.15 23.95 -14.74
C ARG A 865 23.86 23.90 -13.40
N LEU A 866 23.13 23.73 -12.33
CA LEU A 866 23.68 23.18 -11.12
C LEU A 866 24.06 21.74 -11.47
N GLY A 867 25.27 21.33 -11.15
CA GLY A 867 25.70 19.96 -11.31
C GLY A 867 24.75 19.02 -10.54
N PRO A 868 24.81 17.70 -10.81
CA PRO A 868 23.99 16.76 -10.10
C PRO A 868 24.16 16.97 -8.60
N GLU A 869 23.04 17.13 -7.91
CA GLU A 869 23.04 17.17 -6.46
C GLU A 869 23.48 15.79 -5.97
N MET A 870 24.71 15.67 -5.53
CA MET A 870 25.20 14.43 -4.95
C MET A 870 24.59 14.27 -3.56
N GLY A 871 23.86 13.19 -3.33
CA GLY A 871 23.37 12.80 -2.03
C GLY A 871 24.50 12.75 -1.01
N GLY A 872 24.22 13.17 0.21
CA GLY A 872 25.19 13.03 1.29
C GLY A 872 25.53 11.55 1.49
N ARG A 873 26.72 11.24 1.98
CA ARG A 873 27.08 9.88 2.37
C ARG A 873 26.14 9.43 3.50
N PRO A 874 25.64 8.18 3.43
CA PRO A 874 24.93 7.59 4.55
C PRO A 874 25.82 7.65 5.79
N THR A 875 25.32 8.19 6.90
CA THR A 875 26.09 8.29 8.14
C THR A 875 25.88 7.09 9.06
N GLY A 876 25.16 6.07 8.59
CA GLY A 876 24.79 4.89 9.36
C GLY A 876 23.43 5.09 10.05
N ARG A 877 22.87 4.04 10.64
CA ARG A 877 21.63 4.15 11.42
C ARG A 877 21.85 5.11 12.58
N GLY A 878 20.89 6.01 12.78
CA GLY A 878 20.97 7.03 13.79
C GLY A 878 21.26 6.48 15.18
N THR A 879 22.05 7.23 15.90
CA THR A 879 22.27 7.00 17.33
C THR A 879 21.03 7.49 18.09
N LYS A 880 20.97 7.19 19.38
CA LYS A 880 19.95 7.75 20.27
C LYS A 880 19.88 9.28 20.19
N ASP A 881 21.01 9.93 19.92
CA ASP A 881 21.16 11.38 19.87
C ASP A 881 20.93 11.97 18.46
N ASP A 882 21.01 11.16 17.40
CA ASP A 882 20.62 11.48 16.03
C ASP A 882 19.72 10.37 15.49
N PRO A 883 18.49 10.33 15.97
CA PRO A 883 17.57 9.22 15.70
C PRO A 883 16.92 9.28 14.32
N ASP A 884 16.89 10.42 13.66
CA ASP A 884 16.27 10.63 12.35
C ASP A 884 17.12 10.06 11.22
N PHE A 885 18.25 9.43 11.58
CA PHE A 885 19.12 8.88 10.59
C PHE A 885 18.51 7.60 10.00
N VAL A 886 18.25 7.67 8.71
CA VAL A 886 17.96 6.53 7.87
C VAL A 886 18.99 6.50 6.75
N VAL A 887 19.36 5.31 6.28
CA VAL A 887 20.30 5.16 5.17
C VAL A 887 19.91 6.13 4.05
N GLY A 888 20.87 6.97 3.64
CA GLY A 888 20.67 7.93 2.56
C GLY A 888 20.08 9.27 2.91
N ARG A 889 19.91 9.61 4.17
CA ARG A 889 19.58 10.99 4.56
C ARG A 889 20.52 11.99 3.88
N PRO A 890 20.01 13.00 3.15
CA PRO A 890 20.85 14.02 2.58
C PRO A 890 21.63 14.76 3.69
N VAL A 891 22.92 14.86 3.56
CA VAL A 891 23.74 15.74 4.41
C VAL A 891 23.41 17.18 4.05
N ASP A 892 23.28 18.07 5.05
CA ASP A 892 23.08 19.50 4.83
C ASP A 892 24.05 20.03 3.77
N ARG A 893 23.48 20.48 2.66
CA ARG A 893 24.24 21.16 1.64
C ARG A 893 24.06 22.65 1.83
N THR A 894 25.13 23.37 1.74
CA THR A 894 25.08 24.80 1.48
C THR A 894 24.57 25.03 0.06
N ILE A 895 23.25 25.03 -0.09
CA ILE A 895 22.62 25.53 -1.30
C ILE A 895 22.63 27.05 -1.20
N GLU A 896 23.23 27.71 -2.21
CA GLU A 896 23.11 29.16 -2.32
C GLU A 896 21.62 29.52 -2.25
N LYS A 897 21.29 30.38 -1.27
CA LYS A 897 19.92 30.92 -1.17
C LYS A 897 19.62 31.65 -2.49
N LYS A 898 18.79 31.03 -3.34
CA LYS A 898 17.96 31.80 -4.24
C LYS A 898 16.82 32.34 -3.40
N GLU A 899 16.75 33.67 -3.28
CA GLU A 899 15.54 34.30 -2.76
C GLU A 899 14.36 33.79 -3.58
N ALA A 900 13.33 33.27 -2.90
CA ALA A 900 12.10 32.91 -3.55
C ALA A 900 11.61 34.16 -4.27
N GLU A 901 11.54 34.12 -5.60
CA GLU A 901 10.84 35.17 -6.35
C GLU A 901 9.39 35.10 -5.84
N ASP A 902 8.90 36.23 -5.32
CA ASP A 902 7.50 36.34 -4.95
C ASP A 902 6.69 36.01 -6.21
N TRP A 903 5.85 35.00 -6.09
CA TRP A 903 4.99 34.59 -7.18
C TRP A 903 3.92 35.66 -7.38
N GLU A 904 4.17 36.58 -8.34
CA GLU A 904 3.15 37.49 -8.82
C GLU A 904 2.51 36.93 -10.08
N ASN A 905 1.20 37.15 -10.25
CA ASN A 905 0.57 36.88 -11.53
C ASN A 905 1.34 37.57 -12.65
N PRO A 906 1.65 36.89 -13.76
CA PRO A 906 2.47 37.46 -14.82
C PRO A 906 1.82 38.77 -15.33
N GLU A 907 2.52 39.91 -15.13
CA GLU A 907 2.13 41.18 -15.74
C GLU A 907 2.63 41.18 -17.17
N PHE A 908 1.72 41.31 -18.12
CA PHE A 908 2.07 41.49 -19.51
C PHE A 908 2.39 42.97 -19.80
N THR A 909 3.49 43.22 -20.50
CA THR A 909 3.78 44.56 -21.03
C THR A 909 2.71 44.95 -22.06
N ASP A 910 2.52 46.26 -22.27
CA ASP A 910 1.54 46.75 -23.26
C ASP A 910 1.91 46.25 -24.69
N GLU A 911 3.18 46.07 -24.98
CA GLU A 911 3.68 45.49 -26.24
C GLU A 911 3.31 44.00 -26.37
N GLN A 912 3.40 43.24 -25.31
CA GLN A 912 2.97 41.83 -25.27
C GLN A 912 1.45 41.72 -25.41
N LYS A 913 0.68 42.62 -24.79
CA LYS A 913 -0.77 42.72 -24.95
C LYS A 913 -1.17 43.06 -26.40
N TYR A 914 -0.44 43.92 -27.04
CA TYR A 914 -0.71 44.35 -28.43
C TYR A 914 -0.33 43.28 -29.47
N ASN A 915 0.78 42.59 -29.28
CA ASN A 915 1.36 41.63 -30.24
C ASN A 915 0.86 40.18 -30.06
N ASN A 916 0.12 39.87 -29.01
CA ASN A 916 -0.26 38.49 -28.71
C ASN A 916 -1.76 38.26 -28.81
N ALA A 917 -2.20 37.73 -29.96
CA ALA A 917 -3.58 37.34 -30.20
C ALA A 917 -4.08 36.18 -29.30
N ARG A 918 -3.22 35.64 -28.41
CA ARG A 918 -3.51 34.54 -27.46
C ARG A 918 -3.48 35.01 -26.00
N LEU A 919 -3.73 36.29 -25.74
CA LEU A 919 -3.81 36.80 -24.37
C LEU A 919 -4.97 36.12 -23.62
N ILE A 920 -4.66 35.53 -22.48
CA ILE A 920 -5.65 35.00 -21.55
C ILE A 920 -6.28 36.19 -20.84
N PRO A 921 -7.62 36.35 -20.87
CA PRO A 921 -8.28 37.42 -20.11
C PRO A 921 -7.90 37.33 -18.63
N PRO A 922 -7.72 38.43 -17.91
CA PRO A 922 -7.34 38.45 -16.51
C PRO A 922 -8.23 37.58 -15.61
N ALA A 923 -9.53 37.50 -15.94
CA ALA A 923 -10.47 36.65 -15.21
C ALA A 923 -10.26 35.14 -15.44
N GLN A 924 -9.53 34.76 -16.49
CA GLN A 924 -9.25 33.36 -16.85
C GLN A 924 -7.80 32.96 -16.57
N LEU A 925 -7.02 33.84 -15.94
CA LEU A 925 -5.64 33.48 -15.55
C LEU A 925 -5.66 32.35 -14.52
N PRO A 926 -4.79 31.35 -14.63
CA PRO A 926 -4.64 30.32 -13.64
C PRO A 926 -4.36 30.87 -12.24
N ARG A 927 -4.98 30.29 -11.22
CA ARG A 927 -4.79 30.60 -9.81
C ARG A 927 -3.97 29.52 -9.15
N VAL A 928 -2.75 29.83 -8.74
CA VAL A 928 -1.89 28.87 -8.00
C VAL A 928 -2.34 28.82 -6.54
N ILE A 929 -2.70 27.65 -6.10
CA ILE A 929 -3.13 27.39 -4.71
C ILE A 929 -1.95 26.94 -3.86
N LEU A 930 -1.26 25.90 -4.32
CA LEU A 930 -0.04 25.38 -3.70
C LEU A 930 1.09 25.38 -4.73
N ARG A 931 2.31 25.59 -4.25
CA ARG A 931 3.55 25.35 -4.99
C ARG A 931 4.47 24.43 -4.20
N PHE A 932 5.36 23.74 -4.86
CA PHE A 932 6.43 23.00 -4.20
C PHE A 932 7.37 23.95 -3.44
N ALA A 933 7.91 23.48 -2.34
CA ALA A 933 8.84 24.25 -1.54
C ALA A 933 10.16 24.50 -2.30
N ASP A 934 11.02 25.38 -1.76
CA ASP A 934 12.38 25.54 -2.25
C ASP A 934 13.18 24.24 -2.11
N THR A 935 14.16 24.02 -2.98
CA THR A 935 14.98 22.80 -3.04
C THR A 935 15.49 22.31 -1.69
N LYS A 936 15.93 23.25 -0.83
CA LYS A 936 16.47 22.92 0.50
C LYS A 936 15.43 22.38 1.50
N ASP A 937 14.16 22.72 1.30
CA ASP A 937 13.03 22.36 2.18
C ASP A 937 12.05 21.42 1.47
N LEU A 938 12.38 20.94 0.26
CA LEU A 938 11.46 20.22 -0.61
C LEU A 938 11.26 18.78 -0.16
N LEU A 939 12.33 18.02 0.07
CA LEU A 939 12.23 16.62 0.49
C LEU A 939 11.82 16.55 1.98
N VAL A 940 10.73 15.85 2.23
CA VAL A 940 10.30 15.49 3.57
C VAL A 940 10.73 14.06 3.87
N SER A 941 10.43 13.12 2.96
CA SER A 941 10.67 11.69 3.16
C SER A 941 10.75 10.98 1.80
N GLY A 942 11.61 9.98 1.68
CA GLY A 942 11.78 9.18 0.47
C GLY A 942 12.99 9.54 -0.38
N LEU A 943 12.91 9.27 -1.69
CA LEU A 943 13.94 9.52 -2.69
C LEU A 943 13.61 10.77 -3.51
N LEU A 944 14.55 11.68 -3.62
CA LEU A 944 14.47 12.83 -4.53
C LEU A 944 15.82 13.11 -5.17
N GLU A 945 15.93 12.93 -6.49
CA GLU A 945 17.07 13.40 -7.29
C GLU A 945 16.62 14.55 -8.20
N ASN A 946 17.49 15.55 -8.37
CA ASN A 946 17.22 16.72 -9.20
C ASN A 946 15.95 17.49 -8.81
N GLY A 947 15.65 17.60 -7.52
CA GLY A 947 14.48 18.32 -7.00
C GLY A 947 14.33 19.76 -7.47
N GLY A 948 15.42 20.37 -7.99
CA GLY A 948 15.39 21.68 -8.64
C GLY A 948 14.49 21.75 -9.89
N GLU A 949 14.16 20.62 -10.50
CA GLU A 949 13.24 20.56 -11.66
C GLU A 949 11.79 20.87 -11.27
N ILE A 950 11.42 20.59 -10.00
CA ILE A 950 10.06 20.75 -9.49
C ILE A 950 9.95 21.88 -8.44
N ALA A 951 11.06 22.25 -7.78
CA ALA A 951 11.06 23.28 -6.74
C ALA A 951 10.45 24.59 -7.24
N GLN A 952 9.59 25.21 -6.41
CA GLN A 952 8.86 26.44 -6.68
C GLN A 952 7.83 26.38 -7.83
N HIS A 953 7.70 25.23 -8.52
CA HIS A 953 6.62 25.05 -9.51
C HIS A 953 5.27 24.88 -8.82
N PRO A 954 4.16 25.24 -9.49
CA PRO A 954 2.83 25.03 -8.95
C PRO A 954 2.56 23.52 -8.72
N ALA A 955 1.90 23.21 -7.62
CA ALA A 955 1.49 21.86 -7.26
C ALA A 955 -0.05 21.66 -7.38
N VAL A 956 -0.81 22.72 -7.07
CA VAL A 956 -2.27 22.74 -7.23
C VAL A 956 -2.66 24.06 -7.89
N VAL A 957 -3.42 23.96 -8.98
CA VAL A 957 -3.83 25.11 -9.80
C VAL A 957 -5.32 25.06 -10.10
N ASP A 958 -6.01 26.16 -9.87
CA ASP A 958 -7.39 26.39 -10.30
C ASP A 958 -7.38 27.19 -11.61
N VAL A 959 -7.91 26.60 -12.68
CA VAL A 959 -8.00 27.19 -14.00
C VAL A 959 -9.46 27.52 -14.32
N PRO A 960 -9.87 28.80 -14.32
CA PRO A 960 -11.20 29.18 -14.80
C PRO A 960 -11.34 28.86 -16.28
N SER A 961 -12.46 28.25 -16.66
CA SER A 961 -12.77 27.91 -18.04
C SER A 961 -14.27 28.15 -18.29
N GLY A 962 -14.62 29.05 -19.19
CA GLY A 962 -16.01 29.50 -19.37
C GLY A 962 -16.58 30.07 -18.06
N LYS A 963 -17.64 29.45 -17.51
CA LYS A 963 -18.23 29.79 -16.22
C LYS A 963 -17.82 28.87 -15.08
N GLY A 964 -17.06 27.81 -15.38
CA GLY A 964 -16.65 26.80 -14.44
C GLY A 964 -15.14 26.78 -14.24
N HIS A 965 -14.64 25.67 -13.68
CA HIS A 965 -13.24 25.54 -13.27
C HIS A 965 -12.69 24.16 -13.62
N VAL A 966 -11.39 24.12 -13.94
CA VAL A 966 -10.61 22.89 -14.00
C VAL A 966 -9.53 22.97 -12.92
N VAL A 967 -9.63 22.12 -11.91
CA VAL A 967 -8.67 22.10 -10.79
C VAL A 967 -7.68 20.98 -11.02
N LEU A 968 -6.40 21.34 -11.09
CA LEU A 968 -5.30 20.48 -11.49
C LEU A 968 -4.39 20.17 -10.31
N PHE A 969 -4.02 18.90 -10.15
CA PHE A 969 -3.12 18.41 -9.11
C PHE A 969 -1.92 17.71 -9.76
N SER A 970 -0.70 18.16 -9.44
CA SER A 970 0.54 17.43 -9.72
C SER A 970 1.02 16.58 -8.53
N ILE A 971 0.25 16.55 -7.46
CA ILE A 971 0.40 15.71 -6.29
C ILE A 971 -0.74 14.69 -6.27
N ASN A 972 -0.60 13.59 -5.54
CA ASN A 972 -1.68 12.64 -5.33
C ASN A 972 -2.41 12.96 -4.01
N PRO A 973 -3.51 13.75 -4.07
CA PRO A 973 -4.18 14.20 -2.85
C PRO A 973 -4.93 13.07 -2.14
N ILE A 974 -5.32 12.01 -2.84
CA ILE A 974 -5.99 10.81 -2.27
C ILE A 974 -5.26 9.58 -2.77
N TYR A 975 -4.52 8.91 -1.88
CA TYR A 975 -3.66 7.79 -2.24
C TYR A 975 -3.56 6.78 -1.09
N ARG A 976 -3.78 5.49 -1.38
CA ARG A 976 -3.62 4.31 -0.50
C ARG A 976 -4.21 4.43 0.92
N GLY A 977 -5.12 5.37 1.19
CA GLY A 977 -5.60 5.66 2.54
C GLY A 977 -4.54 6.28 3.46
N GLU A 978 -3.45 6.79 2.92
CA GLU A 978 -2.28 7.31 3.65
C GLU A 978 -2.22 8.83 3.66
N THR A 979 -2.88 9.50 2.71
CA THR A 979 -2.75 10.96 2.47
C THR A 979 -3.93 11.77 2.99
N GLU A 980 -4.54 11.37 4.11
CA GLU A 980 -5.79 12.00 4.62
C GLU A 980 -5.65 13.51 4.86
N GLY A 981 -4.44 14.00 5.17
CA GLY A 981 -4.15 15.41 5.34
C GLY A 981 -4.32 16.26 4.09
N THR A 982 -4.30 15.68 2.89
CA THR A 982 -4.51 16.38 1.61
C THR A 982 -5.91 16.19 1.02
N TYR A 983 -6.74 15.28 1.56
CA TYR A 983 -8.10 15.03 1.07
C TYR A 983 -8.94 16.30 0.99
N SER A 984 -8.80 17.20 1.98
CA SER A 984 -9.57 18.43 2.03
C SER A 984 -9.27 19.41 0.88
N LEU A 985 -8.18 19.27 0.14
CA LEU A 985 -7.98 20.04 -1.11
C LEU A 985 -9.06 19.69 -2.13
N VAL A 986 -9.36 18.39 -2.30
CA VAL A 986 -10.42 17.89 -3.18
C VAL A 986 -11.79 18.18 -2.58
N LEU A 987 -12.00 17.91 -1.29
CA LEU A 987 -13.29 18.08 -0.64
C LEU A 987 -13.71 19.55 -0.52
N ASN A 988 -12.77 20.46 -0.28
CA ASN A 988 -13.03 21.90 -0.34
C ASN A 988 -13.43 22.34 -1.75
N THR A 989 -12.77 21.80 -2.80
CA THR A 989 -13.17 22.04 -4.19
C THR A 989 -14.62 21.60 -4.41
N VAL A 990 -14.97 20.40 -3.95
CA VAL A 990 -16.33 19.86 -4.04
C VAL A 990 -17.36 20.71 -3.29
N MET A 991 -17.06 21.09 -2.05
CA MET A 991 -18.02 21.84 -1.21
C MET A 991 -18.21 23.29 -1.62
N ASN A 992 -17.22 23.89 -2.28
CA ASN A 992 -17.24 25.29 -2.71
C ASN A 992 -17.32 25.43 -4.24
N PHE A 993 -17.83 24.43 -4.95
CA PHE A 993 -17.79 24.34 -6.41
C PHE A 993 -18.37 25.58 -7.15
N ASP A 994 -19.34 26.25 -6.56
CA ASP A 994 -19.98 27.47 -7.12
C ASP A 994 -19.36 28.78 -6.61
N SER A 995 -18.26 28.72 -5.89
CA SER A 995 -17.63 29.84 -5.20
C SER A 995 -16.10 29.88 -5.31
N LEU A 996 -15.50 29.13 -6.25
CA LEU A 996 -14.03 29.00 -6.37
C LEU A 996 -13.33 30.31 -6.73
N ASP A 997 -14.05 31.25 -7.35
CA ASP A 997 -13.55 32.62 -7.63
C ASP A 997 -13.46 33.53 -6.38
N ARG A 998 -13.99 33.09 -5.24
CA ARG A 998 -13.95 33.91 -4.02
C ARG A 998 -12.50 34.14 -3.58
N GLY A 999 -12.26 35.36 -3.08
CA GLY A 999 -10.91 35.76 -2.65
C GLY A 999 -9.89 35.94 -3.78
N ARG A 1000 -10.27 35.76 -5.04
CA ARG A 1000 -9.40 36.03 -6.19
C ARG A 1000 -9.10 37.53 -6.23
N LYS A 1001 -7.82 37.89 -6.20
CA LYS A 1001 -7.39 39.27 -6.37
C LYS A 1001 -7.68 39.70 -7.83
N ALA A 1002 -8.50 40.73 -8.02
CA ALA A 1002 -8.61 41.32 -9.33
C ALA A 1002 -7.23 41.87 -9.71
N PRO A 1003 -6.75 41.66 -10.96
CA PRO A 1003 -5.56 42.38 -11.46
C PRO A 1003 -5.78 43.87 -11.23
N ALA A 1004 -4.76 44.55 -10.66
CA ALA A 1004 -4.86 45.97 -10.44
C ALA A 1004 -5.24 46.64 -11.78
N ALA A 1005 -6.40 47.30 -11.81
CA ALA A 1005 -6.75 48.14 -12.95
C ALA A 1005 -5.72 49.29 -12.97
N LYS A 1006 -4.81 49.25 -13.92
CA LYS A 1006 -3.94 50.39 -14.25
C LYS A 1006 -4.69 51.33 -15.16
#